data_ad6b07a3d311fc1f55f1dd457da36331
#
_entry.id   ad6b07a3d311fc1f55f1dd457da36331
#
_cell.length_a   1.000
_cell.length_b   1.000
_cell.length_c   1.000
_cell.angle_alpha   90.00
_cell.angle_beta   90.00
_cell.angle_gamma   90.00
#
_symmetry.space_group_name_H-M   'P 1'
#
loop_
_entity.id
_entity.type
_entity.pdbx_description
1 polymer ?
#
loop_
_entity_poly.entity_id
_entity_poly.type
_entity_poly.pdbx_seq_one_letter_code
_entity_poly.pdbx_strand_id
1 'polypeptide(L)'
;MQTPPQPLSSTSPNLILITTISLIILLISILYYHSIKTTIPLPPKKSYYSSLIKNYTILSWESSYEKAKKFLEPLPLKYKISLLYGTDNMLESSQKNIGCVGKLDPFFHKESNTIFNGMCLNDGPTGVRFSNGTSISWNSPLNTACTFDKKLVYKIGKIQGMEFYEKGINTILSPNLNIMRSPLSGRAWEGFGDDPYLISIMGTLFVKGIQDSGVIANAKHYVGNDQETYRRCSNSIIDERNLWENYLRPFIHVIKYGDVGSVMTSYNAVNGIYLSKNRKLVLEYLKEKIGFKGFVVTDWWAIYDSNPDYINSGVDMNMPGGKAYGKKYTGRDRSYWSYLDNYVRNRKVKEKRIDDAALRIIATMYKFNQMDNFNSVNFSRNTNNDENIKFQRKVAADSNVLLKNEDNILPINDKIVKKIAILGSDAFERDCPNERDFNCYTPKNPHYKGHSPIGYGSGTTTFKYLITPYEGILKRAKKSNIKVVSHNKLTEKGEEDIKTSIQISKDSDIILIFAHSISGEEYIRSEGSCGDRFSLTLLHNIDSLIIELSKINKNIVVIINSPGPVNLPWKDKVKGIIYSGYPGSESGNGIADILFGDVNPSGHLPFVWSKREDYCCDIIKTKCNETEKFRKKYRYNGSPNMEEYKYSEGLFIGQRWFDLKRIKPIFNFGYGLSYTKFTFKNLNAEMKESGLFVNVTVINEGNVDGSSVVLIFLTFPNYVSNFPIRVFKGFEKVFVKKGESVICHIFIDDFSLSYYSVEVNDFVRPKKGEFVVFAGSSAGIEDLKLSVKVKADF
;
A
#
# COMPACT_ATOMS: atom_id res chain seq x y z
N MET A 1 60.57 -64.58 14.34
CA MET A 1 59.63 -64.25 15.46
C MET A 1 58.70 -63.19 14.93
N GLN A 2 57.51 -63.60 14.61
CA GLN A 2 56.44 -62.68 14.11
C GLN A 2 55.68 -62.10 15.29
N THR A 3 55.49 -60.77 15.34
CA THR A 3 54.61 -60.09 16.28
C THR A 3 53.17 -60.13 15.76
N PRO A 4 52.14 -60.36 16.61
CA PRO A 4 50.73 -60.37 16.14
C PRO A 4 50.17 -58.97 15.95
N PRO A 5 49.11 -58.79 15.11
CA PRO A 5 48.49 -57.50 14.85
C PRO A 5 47.60 -57.03 16.04
N GLN A 6 47.63 -55.73 16.32
CA GLN A 6 46.73 -55.10 17.32
C GLN A 6 45.31 -55.01 16.77
N PRO A 7 44.28 -55.09 17.66
CA PRO A 7 42.88 -55.02 17.26
C PRO A 7 42.44 -53.55 16.99
N LEU A 8 41.64 -53.40 15.96
CA LEU A 8 40.94 -52.17 15.62
C LEU A 8 40.07 -51.70 16.78
N SER A 9 40.21 -50.44 17.18
CA SER A 9 39.42 -49.78 18.21
C SER A 9 37.93 -49.71 17.79
N SER A 10 37.08 -50.32 18.60
CA SER A 10 35.62 -50.26 18.50
C SER A 10 35.16 -48.81 18.76
N THR A 11 34.56 -48.18 17.80
CA THR A 11 33.81 -46.93 18.00
C THR A 11 32.68 -47.17 18.99
N SER A 12 32.64 -46.42 20.07
CA SER A 12 31.66 -46.61 21.15
C SER A 12 30.22 -46.40 20.63
N PRO A 13 29.25 -47.23 21.04
CA PRO A 13 27.83 -47.10 20.63
C PRO A 13 27.24 -45.69 20.89
N ASN A 14 27.77 -44.99 21.87
CA ASN A 14 27.36 -43.65 22.24
C ASN A 14 27.76 -42.59 21.19
N LEU A 15 28.86 -42.76 20.46
CA LEU A 15 29.28 -41.80 19.42
C LEU A 15 28.39 -41.94 18.17
N ILE A 16 27.99 -43.16 17.82
CA ILE A 16 27.07 -43.44 16.72
C ILE A 16 25.67 -42.89 17.04
N LEU A 17 25.22 -43.02 18.27
CA LEU A 17 23.92 -42.49 18.71
C LEU A 17 23.88 -40.94 18.67
N ILE A 18 24.94 -40.28 19.16
CA ILE A 18 25.05 -38.81 19.14
C ILE A 18 25.10 -38.27 17.70
N THR A 19 25.86 -38.93 16.81
CA THR A 19 25.90 -38.51 15.39
C THR A 19 24.57 -38.73 14.69
N THR A 20 23.87 -39.81 14.96
CA THR A 20 22.55 -40.10 14.41
C THR A 20 21.49 -39.10 14.90
N ILE A 21 21.48 -38.78 16.20
CA ILE A 21 20.58 -37.77 16.78
C ILE A 21 20.88 -36.39 16.19
N SER A 22 22.16 -36.01 16.02
CA SER A 22 22.56 -34.73 15.41
C SER A 22 22.13 -34.63 13.94
N LEU A 23 22.24 -35.71 13.17
CA LEU A 23 21.77 -35.80 11.79
C LEU A 23 20.24 -35.71 11.68
N ILE A 24 19.50 -36.35 12.58
CA ILE A 24 18.03 -36.24 12.63
C ILE A 24 17.60 -34.83 13.02
N ILE A 25 18.25 -34.18 13.98
CA ILE A 25 17.98 -32.80 14.36
C ILE A 25 18.29 -31.84 13.19
N LEU A 26 19.39 -32.07 12.46
CA LEU A 26 19.73 -31.30 11.28
C LEU A 26 18.70 -31.50 10.15
N LEU A 27 18.25 -32.71 9.91
CA LEU A 27 17.21 -33.04 8.93
C LEU A 27 15.86 -32.42 9.30
N ILE A 28 15.48 -32.52 10.58
CA ILE A 28 14.28 -31.88 11.12
C ILE A 28 14.40 -30.34 11.00
N SER A 29 15.55 -29.76 11.26
CA SER A 29 15.81 -28.34 11.11
C SER A 29 15.76 -27.89 9.66
N ILE A 30 16.28 -28.69 8.72
CA ILE A 30 16.20 -28.43 7.27
C ILE A 30 14.75 -28.57 6.76
N LEU A 31 14.03 -29.61 7.18
CA LEU A 31 12.63 -29.80 6.85
C LEU A 31 11.75 -28.72 7.47
N TYR A 32 12.06 -28.29 8.69
CA TYR A 32 11.39 -27.19 9.39
C TYR A 32 11.72 -25.84 8.76
N TYR A 33 12.98 -25.59 8.36
CA TYR A 33 13.37 -24.38 7.60
C TYR A 33 12.72 -24.34 6.22
N HIS A 34 12.56 -25.48 5.54
CA HIS A 34 11.78 -25.59 4.31
C HIS A 34 10.28 -25.36 4.56
N SER A 35 9.75 -25.89 5.66
CA SER A 35 8.36 -25.66 6.09
C SER A 35 8.11 -24.20 6.43
N ILE A 36 9.04 -23.50 7.10
CA ILE A 36 8.91 -22.05 7.40
C ILE A 36 9.03 -21.20 6.13
N LYS A 37 9.86 -21.58 5.16
CA LYS A 37 9.87 -20.93 3.83
C LYS A 37 8.53 -21.09 3.07
N THR A 38 7.74 -22.10 3.43
CA THR A 38 6.46 -22.41 2.79
C THR A 38 5.23 -22.01 3.62
N THR A 39 5.38 -21.44 4.81
CA THR A 39 4.24 -21.07 5.69
C THR A 39 3.63 -19.69 5.41
N ILE A 40 3.93 -19.04 4.28
CA ILE A 40 2.90 -18.25 3.60
C ILE A 40 2.16 -19.28 2.73
N PRO A 41 0.89 -19.64 3.04
CA PRO A 41 0.19 -20.64 2.24
C PRO A 41 0.03 -20.10 0.84
N LEU A 42 0.78 -20.64 -0.11
CA LEU A 42 0.56 -20.38 -1.53
C LEU A 42 -0.82 -20.95 -1.91
N PRO A 43 -1.62 -20.23 -2.69
CA PRO A 43 -2.92 -20.72 -3.17
C PRO A 43 -2.74 -22.02 -3.98
N PRO A 44 -3.78 -22.85 -4.08
CA PRO A 44 -3.70 -24.17 -4.74
C PRO A 44 -3.23 -24.05 -6.19
N LYS A 45 -2.35 -24.96 -6.58
CA LYS A 45 -1.76 -25.08 -7.91
C LYS A 45 -2.81 -25.51 -8.95
N LYS A 46 -3.61 -24.65 -9.46
CA LYS A 46 -4.29 -24.71 -10.76
C LYS A 46 -5.33 -23.58 -10.83
N SER A 47 -4.90 -22.45 -11.36
CA SER A 47 -5.81 -21.42 -11.85
C SER A 47 -5.59 -21.27 -13.36
N TYR A 48 -6.55 -20.67 -14.06
CA TYR A 48 -6.45 -20.25 -15.46
C TYR A 48 -5.06 -19.66 -15.82
N TYR A 49 -4.43 -18.95 -14.89
CA TYR A 49 -3.12 -18.34 -15.05
C TYR A 49 -1.93 -19.30 -15.03
N SER A 50 -2.06 -20.51 -14.48
CA SER A 50 -0.98 -21.50 -14.52
C SER A 50 -0.68 -22.01 -15.94
N SER A 51 -1.62 -21.82 -16.88
CA SER A 51 -1.45 -22.16 -18.28
C SER A 51 -0.73 -21.09 -19.10
N LEU A 52 -0.81 -19.81 -18.67
CA LEU A 52 -0.17 -18.67 -19.35
C LEU A 52 1.32 -18.48 -18.97
N ILE A 53 1.73 -18.96 -17.78
CA ILE A 53 3.09 -18.81 -17.25
C ILE A 53 3.83 -20.17 -17.28
N LYS A 54 3.66 -20.97 -18.31
CA LYS A 54 4.21 -22.33 -18.36
C LYS A 54 5.72 -22.47 -18.23
N ASN A 55 6.52 -21.38 -18.41
CA ASN A 55 7.99 -21.41 -18.42
C ASN A 55 8.64 -20.24 -17.66
N TYR A 56 7.94 -19.61 -16.70
CA TYR A 56 8.49 -18.49 -15.96
C TYR A 56 9.32 -18.96 -14.76
N THR A 57 10.60 -18.68 -14.78
CA THR A 57 11.54 -18.97 -13.69
C THR A 57 12.17 -17.67 -13.22
N ILE A 58 11.94 -17.29 -11.95
CA ILE A 58 12.67 -16.20 -11.30
C ILE A 58 14.11 -16.67 -11.07
N LEU A 59 15.08 -15.96 -11.65
CA LEU A 59 16.49 -16.28 -11.46
C LEU A 59 17.00 -15.83 -10.08
N SER A 60 18.09 -16.42 -9.62
CA SER A 60 18.83 -15.86 -8.50
C SER A 60 19.48 -14.52 -8.90
N TRP A 61 19.78 -13.65 -7.93
CA TRP A 61 20.49 -12.41 -8.22
C TRP A 61 21.88 -12.68 -8.81
N GLU A 62 22.57 -13.68 -8.32
CA GLU A 62 23.90 -14.07 -8.78
C GLU A 62 23.87 -14.42 -10.28
N SER A 63 22.98 -15.33 -10.69
CA SER A 63 22.78 -15.70 -12.08
C SER A 63 22.35 -14.51 -12.95
N SER A 64 21.49 -13.65 -12.43
CA SER A 64 21.01 -12.46 -13.14
C SER A 64 22.12 -11.44 -13.38
N TYR A 65 22.97 -11.22 -12.39
CA TYR A 65 24.13 -10.33 -12.50
C TYR A 65 25.17 -10.88 -13.49
N GLU A 66 25.42 -12.18 -13.50
CA GLU A 66 26.35 -12.81 -14.47
C GLU A 66 25.85 -12.65 -15.93
N LYS A 67 24.54 -12.87 -16.14
CA LYS A 67 23.92 -12.63 -17.46
C LYS A 67 24.00 -11.16 -17.85
N ALA A 68 23.74 -10.25 -16.93
CA ALA A 68 23.78 -8.81 -17.18
C ALA A 68 25.19 -8.30 -17.49
N LYS A 69 26.23 -8.82 -16.82
CA LYS A 69 27.63 -8.52 -17.16
C LYS A 69 27.95 -8.89 -18.61
N LYS A 70 27.64 -10.14 -19.01
CA LYS A 70 27.84 -10.61 -20.39
C LYS A 70 27.09 -9.76 -21.41
N PHE A 71 25.88 -9.30 -21.10
CA PHE A 71 25.10 -8.41 -21.97
C PHE A 71 25.75 -7.02 -22.12
N LEU A 72 26.30 -6.46 -21.03
CA LEU A 72 26.85 -5.10 -21.01
C LEU A 72 28.30 -5.01 -21.45
N GLU A 73 29.07 -6.09 -21.34
CA GLU A 73 30.50 -6.13 -21.64
C GLU A 73 30.85 -5.59 -23.04
N PRO A 74 30.17 -5.98 -24.14
CA PRO A 74 30.48 -5.50 -25.47
C PRO A 74 29.92 -4.11 -25.78
N LEU A 75 29.13 -3.48 -24.87
CA LEU A 75 28.48 -2.23 -25.17
C LEU A 75 29.35 -1.01 -24.87
N PRO A 76 29.54 -0.10 -25.84
CA PRO A 76 30.13 1.20 -25.61
C PRO A 76 29.39 2.04 -24.54
N LEU A 77 30.08 2.95 -23.88
CA LEU A 77 29.58 3.80 -22.83
C LEU A 77 28.22 4.49 -23.17
N LYS A 78 28.07 4.96 -24.42
CA LYS A 78 26.84 5.61 -24.89
C LYS A 78 25.58 4.74 -24.74
N TYR A 79 25.70 3.43 -25.01
CA TYR A 79 24.56 2.50 -24.86
C TYR A 79 24.26 2.20 -23.39
N LYS A 80 25.28 2.08 -22.55
CA LYS A 80 25.12 1.94 -21.10
C LYS A 80 24.42 3.16 -20.50
N ILE A 81 24.80 4.37 -20.91
CA ILE A 81 24.18 5.61 -20.50
C ILE A 81 22.71 5.68 -20.95
N SER A 82 22.36 5.21 -22.16
CA SER A 82 20.97 5.23 -22.64
C SER A 82 20.02 4.34 -21.82
N LEU A 83 20.55 3.38 -21.06
CA LEU A 83 19.76 2.56 -20.12
C LEU A 83 19.41 3.30 -18.82
N LEU A 84 20.03 4.45 -18.54
CA LEU A 84 19.96 5.11 -17.24
C LEU A 84 18.91 6.24 -17.19
N TYR A 85 18.26 6.60 -18.29
CA TYR A 85 17.24 7.63 -18.30
C TYR A 85 16.15 7.37 -19.34
N GLY A 86 14.94 7.80 -18.99
CA GLY A 86 13.78 7.67 -19.86
C GLY A 86 13.77 8.63 -21.04
N THR A 87 12.91 8.39 -22.01
CA THR A 87 12.82 9.10 -23.29
C THR A 87 11.64 10.08 -23.37
N ASP A 88 11.07 10.45 -22.21
CA ASP A 88 10.02 11.48 -22.01
C ASP A 88 8.75 11.29 -22.86
N ASN A 89 8.17 10.13 -22.79
CA ASN A 89 6.89 9.85 -23.42
C ASN A 89 5.67 10.13 -22.52
N MET A 90 5.88 10.61 -21.28
CA MET A 90 4.80 10.84 -20.30
C MET A 90 3.75 11.83 -20.80
N LEU A 91 4.17 12.92 -21.45
CA LEU A 91 3.25 13.92 -22.00
C LEU A 91 2.40 13.34 -23.11
N GLU A 92 2.99 12.61 -24.03
CA GLU A 92 2.30 11.96 -25.14
C GLU A 92 1.29 10.93 -24.61
N SER A 93 1.71 10.10 -23.66
CA SER A 93 0.84 9.09 -23.02
C SER A 93 -0.33 9.74 -22.27
N SER A 94 -0.09 10.88 -21.59
CA SER A 94 -1.15 11.60 -20.90
C SER A 94 -2.15 12.30 -21.85
N GLN A 95 -1.66 12.86 -22.96
CA GLN A 95 -2.51 13.49 -23.96
C GLN A 95 -3.38 12.48 -24.72
N LYS A 96 -2.79 11.33 -25.08
CA LYS A 96 -3.49 10.24 -25.75
C LYS A 96 -4.28 9.37 -24.79
N ASN A 97 -4.09 9.53 -23.48
CA ASN A 97 -4.60 8.66 -22.42
C ASN A 97 -4.31 7.16 -22.64
N ILE A 98 -3.17 6.88 -23.26
CA ILE A 98 -2.68 5.54 -23.55
C ILE A 98 -1.14 5.51 -23.60
N GLY A 99 -0.53 4.55 -22.94
CA GLY A 99 0.90 4.30 -23.01
C GLY A 99 1.62 4.22 -21.69
N CYS A 100 2.93 3.98 -21.76
CA CYS A 100 3.81 3.93 -20.61
C CYS A 100 3.94 5.32 -19.96
N VAL A 101 4.05 5.37 -18.63
CA VAL A 101 4.35 6.63 -17.92
C VAL A 101 5.86 6.91 -17.91
N GLY A 102 6.69 5.88 -18.05
CA GLY A 102 8.13 5.94 -18.25
C GLY A 102 8.57 4.87 -19.23
N LYS A 103 9.60 5.16 -20.01
CA LYS A 103 10.07 4.25 -21.06
C LYS A 103 11.59 4.36 -21.27
N LEU A 104 12.25 3.21 -21.37
CA LEU A 104 13.57 3.12 -22.00
C LEU A 104 13.38 2.64 -23.45
N ASP A 105 14.00 3.34 -24.40
CA ASP A 105 13.88 2.97 -25.81
C ASP A 105 14.70 1.72 -26.14
N PRO A 106 14.20 0.89 -27.08
CA PRO A 106 14.96 -0.24 -27.59
C PRO A 106 16.17 0.24 -28.39
N PHE A 107 17.23 -0.59 -28.44
CA PHE A 107 18.38 -0.36 -29.31
C PHE A 107 18.95 -1.67 -29.86
N PHE A 108 19.70 -1.55 -30.95
CA PHE A 108 20.51 -2.63 -31.54
C PHE A 108 21.96 -2.16 -31.71
N HIS A 109 22.87 -2.84 -31.07
CA HIS A 109 24.32 -2.65 -31.26
C HIS A 109 24.84 -3.67 -32.25
N LYS A 110 25.11 -3.22 -33.50
CA LYS A 110 25.41 -4.07 -34.64
C LYS A 110 26.71 -4.87 -34.45
N GLU A 111 27.75 -4.25 -33.92
CA GLU A 111 29.09 -4.83 -33.79
C GLU A 111 29.11 -6.04 -32.85
N SER A 112 28.29 -6.07 -31.84
CA SER A 112 28.15 -7.19 -30.89
C SER A 112 26.88 -8.00 -31.07
N ASN A 113 26.04 -7.66 -32.04
CA ASN A 113 24.71 -8.25 -32.23
C ASN A 113 23.84 -8.22 -30.95
N THR A 114 23.99 -7.15 -30.14
CA THR A 114 23.26 -7.02 -28.87
C THR A 114 21.96 -6.26 -29.08
N ILE A 115 20.83 -6.86 -28.66
CA ILE A 115 19.49 -6.28 -28.75
C ILE A 115 18.97 -5.98 -27.36
N PHE A 116 18.47 -4.77 -27.15
CA PHE A 116 17.68 -4.37 -26.00
C PHE A 116 16.27 -3.99 -26.45
N ASN A 117 15.25 -4.68 -25.95
CA ASN A 117 13.86 -4.51 -26.41
C ASN A 117 13.13 -3.32 -25.75
N GLY A 118 13.82 -2.56 -24.89
CA GLY A 118 13.25 -1.46 -24.15
C GLY A 118 12.63 -1.90 -22.82
N MET A 119 12.10 -0.93 -22.07
CA MET A 119 11.39 -1.14 -20.82
C MET A 119 10.21 -0.17 -20.73
N CYS A 120 9.02 -0.67 -20.36
CA CYS A 120 7.84 0.13 -20.08
C CYS A 120 7.55 0.14 -18.58
N LEU A 121 7.41 1.31 -17.98
CA LEU A 121 6.96 1.52 -16.61
C LEU A 121 5.57 2.14 -16.62
N ASN A 122 4.70 1.70 -15.70
CA ASN A 122 3.37 2.28 -15.57
C ASN A 122 2.94 2.39 -14.09
N ASP A 123 2.09 3.36 -13.78
CA ASP A 123 1.51 3.51 -12.46
C ASP A 123 0.62 2.31 -12.13
N GLY A 124 0.51 1.99 -10.82
CA GLY A 124 -0.07 0.75 -10.45
C GLY A 124 -0.74 0.56 -9.10
N PRO A 125 -0.90 1.54 -8.20
CA PRO A 125 -1.51 1.27 -6.91
C PRO A 125 -2.92 0.67 -7.00
N THR A 126 -3.71 1.06 -8.00
CA THR A 126 -5.09 0.58 -8.22
C THR A 126 -5.31 -0.09 -9.58
N GLY A 127 -4.26 -0.35 -10.35
CA GLY A 127 -4.34 -1.00 -11.68
C GLY A 127 -3.60 -0.25 -12.77
N VAL A 128 -3.84 -0.63 -14.04
CA VAL A 128 -3.15 -0.06 -15.20
C VAL A 128 -3.64 1.35 -15.51
N ARG A 129 -2.74 2.33 -15.55
CA ARG A 129 -3.05 3.70 -15.98
C ARG A 129 -2.88 3.85 -17.49
N PHE A 130 -3.61 4.79 -18.10
CA PHE A 130 -3.54 5.10 -19.53
C PHE A 130 -3.74 3.90 -20.45
N SER A 131 -4.82 3.14 -20.22
CA SER A 131 -5.19 1.97 -21.00
C SER A 131 -6.52 2.18 -21.72
N ASN A 132 -6.59 1.82 -22.99
CA ASN A 132 -7.84 1.78 -23.77
C ASN A 132 -8.45 0.37 -23.82
N GLY A 133 -7.71 -0.67 -23.47
CA GLY A 133 -8.23 -2.00 -23.20
C GLY A 133 -8.75 -2.16 -21.77
N THR A 134 -9.53 -3.22 -21.52
CA THR A 134 -10.05 -3.49 -20.18
C THR A 134 -8.96 -3.94 -19.21
N SER A 135 -9.07 -3.51 -17.96
CA SER A 135 -8.37 -4.00 -16.79
C SER A 135 -9.21 -3.69 -15.55
N ILE A 136 -8.94 -4.34 -14.46
CA ILE A 136 -9.67 -4.07 -13.22
C ILE A 136 -9.13 -2.79 -12.58
N SER A 137 -10.05 -1.96 -12.10
CA SER A 137 -9.71 -0.91 -11.14
C SER A 137 -9.92 -1.48 -9.74
N TRP A 138 -8.79 -1.79 -9.09
CA TRP A 138 -8.75 -2.43 -7.79
C TRP A 138 -9.10 -1.45 -6.66
N ASN A 139 -9.43 -1.99 -5.50
CA ASN A 139 -9.49 -1.23 -4.26
C ASN A 139 -8.19 -0.45 -4.06
N SER A 140 -8.28 0.73 -3.44
CA SER A 140 -7.08 1.41 -2.97
C SER A 140 -6.29 0.50 -2.00
N PRO A 141 -4.96 0.62 -1.92
CA PRO A 141 -4.17 -0.13 -0.95
C PRO A 141 -4.63 0.07 0.50
N LEU A 142 -5.06 1.28 0.89
CA LEU A 142 -5.64 1.53 2.21
C LEU A 142 -6.90 0.69 2.45
N ASN A 143 -7.78 0.60 1.45
CA ASN A 143 -8.97 -0.24 1.51
C ASN A 143 -8.61 -1.73 1.53
N THR A 144 -7.63 -2.12 0.73
CA THR A 144 -7.10 -3.48 0.75
C THR A 144 -6.56 -3.84 2.13
N ALA A 145 -5.88 -2.93 2.82
CA ALA A 145 -5.40 -3.12 4.18
C ALA A 145 -6.54 -3.32 5.19
N CYS A 146 -7.73 -2.73 4.97
CA CYS A 146 -8.90 -2.97 5.82
C CYS A 146 -9.29 -4.46 5.88
N THR A 147 -8.91 -5.25 4.91
CA THR A 147 -9.22 -6.70 4.91
C THR A 147 -8.43 -7.48 5.94
N PHE A 148 -7.24 -7.02 6.36
CA PHE A 148 -6.26 -7.77 7.18
C PHE A 148 -6.06 -9.21 6.70
N ASP A 149 -6.24 -9.46 5.40
CA ASP A 149 -6.14 -10.78 4.78
C ASP A 149 -4.87 -10.91 3.93
N LYS A 150 -3.87 -11.60 4.46
CA LYS A 150 -2.57 -11.82 3.83
C LYS A 150 -2.67 -12.52 2.46
N LYS A 151 -3.56 -13.51 2.36
CA LYS A 151 -3.77 -14.28 1.11
C LYS A 151 -4.42 -13.44 0.03
N LEU A 152 -5.38 -12.61 0.43
CA LEU A 152 -6.09 -11.71 -0.47
C LEU A 152 -5.14 -10.66 -1.04
N VAL A 153 -4.30 -10.02 -0.22
CA VAL A 153 -3.32 -9.02 -0.66
C VAL A 153 -2.34 -9.61 -1.68
N TYR A 154 -1.78 -10.79 -1.39
CA TYR A 154 -0.93 -11.50 -2.34
C TYR A 154 -1.65 -11.78 -3.67
N LYS A 155 -2.90 -12.26 -3.62
CA LYS A 155 -3.69 -12.59 -4.81
C LYS A 155 -4.00 -11.34 -5.64
N ILE A 156 -4.32 -10.19 -5.02
CA ILE A 156 -4.48 -8.91 -5.72
C ILE A 156 -3.20 -8.56 -6.47
N GLY A 157 -2.05 -8.56 -5.77
CA GLY A 157 -0.76 -8.26 -6.41
C GLY A 157 -0.47 -9.18 -7.60
N LYS A 158 -0.79 -10.48 -7.47
CA LYS A 158 -0.58 -11.45 -8.55
C LYS A 158 -1.46 -11.21 -9.76
N ILE A 159 -2.76 -10.98 -9.57
CA ILE A 159 -3.68 -10.72 -10.68
C ILE A 159 -3.32 -9.40 -11.35
N GLN A 160 -3.06 -8.36 -10.57
CA GLN A 160 -2.65 -7.05 -11.09
C GLN A 160 -1.34 -7.16 -11.87
N GLY A 161 -0.34 -7.86 -11.34
CA GLY A 161 0.91 -8.12 -12.07
C GLY A 161 0.69 -8.85 -13.39
N MET A 162 -0.27 -9.78 -13.47
CA MET A 162 -0.62 -10.48 -14.71
C MET A 162 -1.28 -9.55 -15.73
N GLU A 163 -2.18 -8.64 -15.31
CA GLU A 163 -2.75 -7.62 -16.20
C GLU A 163 -1.65 -6.75 -16.84
N PHE A 164 -0.61 -6.40 -16.05
CA PHE A 164 0.56 -5.67 -16.54
C PHE A 164 1.40 -6.51 -17.49
N TYR A 165 1.69 -7.76 -17.14
CA TYR A 165 2.43 -8.68 -17.99
C TYR A 165 1.76 -8.87 -19.35
N GLU A 166 0.46 -9.11 -19.37
CA GLU A 166 -0.31 -9.29 -20.60
C GLU A 166 -0.28 -8.04 -21.49
N LYS A 167 -0.26 -6.84 -20.91
CA LYS A 167 -0.12 -5.58 -21.65
C LYS A 167 1.33 -5.24 -22.04
N GLY A 168 2.30 -6.08 -21.67
CA GLY A 168 3.72 -5.86 -21.98
C GLY A 168 4.37 -4.76 -21.13
N ILE A 169 3.89 -4.52 -19.91
CA ILE A 169 4.43 -3.53 -18.99
C ILE A 169 5.43 -4.20 -18.05
N ASN A 170 6.70 -3.77 -18.12
CA ASN A 170 7.82 -4.38 -17.41
C ASN A 170 7.81 -4.10 -15.90
N THR A 171 7.43 -2.88 -15.51
CA THR A 171 7.53 -2.42 -14.13
C THR A 171 6.24 -1.73 -13.70
N ILE A 172 5.70 -2.17 -12.56
CA ILE A 172 4.57 -1.55 -11.87
C ILE A 172 5.10 -0.62 -10.77
N LEU A 173 4.71 0.66 -10.81
CA LEU A 173 5.12 1.67 -9.84
C LEU A 173 4.28 1.56 -8.56
N SER A 174 4.44 0.46 -7.86
CA SER A 174 3.73 0.07 -6.64
C SER A 174 4.51 -1.03 -5.91
N PRO A 175 4.35 -1.18 -4.57
CA PRO A 175 3.46 -0.45 -3.66
C PRO A 175 4.01 0.89 -3.15
N ASN A 176 3.08 1.76 -2.67
CA ASN A 176 3.44 2.89 -1.82
C ASN A 176 3.58 2.41 -0.36
N LEU A 177 4.75 2.65 0.24
CA LEU A 177 5.10 2.25 1.61
C LEU A 177 5.18 3.43 2.58
N ASN A 178 4.75 4.63 2.16
CA ASN A 178 4.70 5.79 3.02
C ASN A 178 3.61 5.62 4.10
N ILE A 179 3.87 6.15 5.29
CA ILE A 179 2.96 6.05 6.43
C ILE A 179 1.91 7.16 6.35
N MET A 180 0.66 6.85 6.70
CA MET A 180 -0.35 7.87 6.99
C MET A 180 0.03 8.60 8.29
N ARG A 181 1.05 9.48 8.21
CA ARG A 181 1.54 10.26 9.34
C ARG A 181 0.49 11.27 9.83
N SER A 182 -0.25 11.85 8.91
CA SER A 182 -1.38 12.74 9.19
C SER A 182 -2.65 12.25 8.50
N PRO A 183 -3.83 12.37 9.14
CA PRO A 183 -5.10 12.03 8.50
C PRO A 183 -5.43 12.93 7.30
N LEU A 184 -4.72 14.05 7.13
CA LEU A 184 -4.89 14.96 6.00
C LEU A 184 -4.07 14.58 4.76
N SER A 185 -3.13 13.63 4.89
CA SER A 185 -2.20 13.26 3.81
C SER A 185 -2.91 12.89 2.51
N GLY A 186 -2.50 13.54 1.43
CA GLY A 186 -3.17 13.47 0.13
C GLY A 186 -3.08 12.11 -0.54
N ARG A 187 -1.96 11.40 -0.38
CA ARG A 187 -1.71 10.10 -0.97
C ARG A 187 -1.75 8.95 0.03
N ALA A 188 -2.29 9.19 1.25
CA ALA A 188 -2.43 8.13 2.25
C ALA A 188 -3.25 6.93 1.74
N TRP A 189 -4.22 7.15 0.87
CA TRP A 189 -5.02 6.10 0.24
C TRP A 189 -4.21 5.12 -0.62
N GLU A 190 -3.02 5.52 -1.10
CA GLU A 190 -2.10 4.66 -1.87
C GLU A 190 -1.25 3.74 -0.98
N GLY A 191 -1.20 3.99 0.34
CA GLY A 191 -0.47 3.20 1.33
C GLY A 191 -1.39 2.24 2.10
N PHE A 192 -0.82 1.53 3.09
CA PHE A 192 -1.52 0.49 3.84
C PHE A 192 -1.90 0.91 5.28
N GLY A 193 -1.89 2.21 5.60
CA GLY A 193 -2.33 2.73 6.89
C GLY A 193 -1.28 3.50 7.68
N ASP A 194 -1.45 3.56 9.01
CA ASP A 194 -0.62 4.34 9.92
C ASP A 194 0.36 3.51 10.78
N ASP A 195 0.40 2.18 10.58
CA ASP A 195 1.30 1.30 11.33
C ASP A 195 2.40 0.70 10.44
N PRO A 196 3.71 0.88 10.76
CA PRO A 196 4.82 0.43 9.94
C PRO A 196 4.92 -1.11 9.83
N TYR A 197 4.43 -1.88 10.81
CA TYR A 197 4.40 -3.34 10.72
C TYR A 197 3.34 -3.80 9.72
N LEU A 198 2.13 -3.23 9.77
CA LEU A 198 1.07 -3.53 8.79
C LEU A 198 1.53 -3.22 7.36
N ILE A 199 2.11 -2.03 7.16
CA ILE A 199 2.67 -1.61 5.85
C ILE A 199 3.74 -2.59 5.37
N SER A 200 4.62 -3.04 6.27
CA SER A 200 5.68 -4.01 5.96
C SER A 200 5.12 -5.33 5.45
N ILE A 201 4.14 -5.90 6.16
CA ILE A 201 3.55 -7.19 5.80
C ILE A 201 2.73 -7.10 4.51
N MET A 202 1.82 -6.11 4.43
CA MET A 202 0.96 -5.93 3.26
C MET A 202 1.78 -5.58 2.01
N GLY A 203 2.74 -4.66 2.13
CA GLY A 203 3.64 -4.29 1.05
C GLY A 203 4.47 -5.48 0.53
N THR A 204 4.99 -6.32 1.42
CA THR A 204 5.77 -7.51 1.05
C THR A 204 4.93 -8.53 0.28
N LEU A 205 3.71 -8.79 0.74
CA LEU A 205 2.81 -9.74 0.08
C LEU A 205 2.36 -9.23 -1.29
N PHE A 206 2.11 -7.95 -1.40
CA PHE A 206 1.76 -7.29 -2.66
C PHE A 206 2.93 -7.35 -3.67
N VAL A 207 4.16 -7.03 -3.23
CA VAL A 207 5.39 -7.18 -4.03
C VAL A 207 5.56 -8.62 -4.53
N LYS A 208 5.43 -9.61 -3.63
CA LYS A 208 5.54 -11.03 -4.03
C LYS A 208 4.49 -11.40 -5.07
N GLY A 209 3.25 -10.99 -4.87
CA GLY A 209 2.18 -11.24 -5.85
C GLY A 209 2.52 -10.69 -7.23
N ILE A 210 2.91 -9.42 -7.32
CA ILE A 210 3.32 -8.78 -8.57
C ILE A 210 4.48 -9.55 -9.22
N GLN A 211 5.54 -9.81 -8.47
CA GLN A 211 6.78 -10.39 -9.02
C GLN A 211 6.62 -11.86 -9.43
N ASP A 212 5.74 -12.61 -8.77
CA ASP A 212 5.37 -13.96 -9.17
C ASP A 212 4.62 -14.03 -10.52
N SER A 213 4.31 -12.89 -11.13
CA SER A 213 3.76 -12.79 -12.50
C SER A 213 4.80 -12.33 -13.54
N GLY A 214 6.07 -12.14 -13.16
CA GLY A 214 7.13 -11.71 -14.07
C GLY A 214 7.25 -10.21 -14.27
N VAL A 215 6.51 -9.42 -13.52
CA VAL A 215 6.56 -7.96 -13.53
C VAL A 215 7.40 -7.45 -12.37
N ILE A 216 8.22 -6.45 -12.60
CA ILE A 216 9.04 -5.81 -11.57
C ILE A 216 8.15 -4.93 -10.70
N ALA A 217 8.13 -5.17 -9.38
CA ALA A 217 7.53 -4.25 -8.42
C ALA A 217 8.49 -3.11 -8.09
N ASN A 218 7.93 -1.91 -7.87
CA ASN A 218 8.69 -0.72 -7.50
C ASN A 218 8.18 -0.16 -6.17
N ALA A 219 8.93 -0.38 -5.09
CA ALA A 219 8.60 0.15 -3.77
C ALA A 219 8.83 1.66 -3.71
N LYS A 220 7.81 2.44 -3.31
CA LYS A 220 7.83 3.90 -3.32
C LYS A 220 7.16 4.50 -2.07
N HIS A 221 7.38 5.75 -1.73
CA HIS A 221 8.44 6.64 -2.19
C HIS A 221 9.52 6.68 -1.11
N TYR A 222 10.71 6.21 -1.42
CA TYR A 222 11.84 6.13 -0.48
C TYR A 222 12.43 7.53 -0.31
N VAL A 223 12.32 8.23 0.81
CA VAL A 223 11.64 8.05 2.07
C VAL A 223 11.14 9.39 2.61
N GLY A 224 10.07 9.39 3.43
CA GLY A 224 9.60 10.60 4.12
C GLY A 224 8.76 11.55 3.27
N ASN A 225 8.12 11.04 2.19
CA ASN A 225 7.13 11.79 1.41
C ASN A 225 5.71 11.48 1.93
N ASP A 226 5.42 11.92 3.16
CA ASP A 226 4.19 11.59 3.87
C ASP A 226 3.13 12.69 3.75
N GLN A 227 3.37 13.72 2.93
CA GLN A 227 2.47 14.82 2.58
C GLN A 227 2.71 15.31 1.15
N GLU A 228 1.73 15.97 0.55
CA GLU A 228 1.77 16.48 -0.81
C GLU A 228 2.04 17.99 -0.90
N THR A 229 1.60 18.74 0.12
CA THR A 229 1.88 20.18 0.22
C THR A 229 3.38 20.41 0.28
N TYR A 230 3.88 21.21 -0.66
CA TYR A 230 5.31 21.52 -0.83
C TYR A 230 6.24 20.32 -1.05
N ARG A 231 5.75 19.14 -1.44
CA ARG A 231 6.54 17.89 -1.50
C ARG A 231 7.88 18.03 -2.26
N ARG A 232 7.96 18.94 -3.25
CA ARG A 232 9.19 19.21 -4.02
C ARG A 232 10.11 20.25 -3.38
N CYS A 233 9.67 20.89 -2.33
CA CYS A 233 10.40 21.95 -1.62
C CYS A 233 10.46 21.67 -0.11
N SER A 234 10.01 20.51 0.34
CA SER A 234 9.98 20.13 1.75
C SER A 234 11.26 19.43 2.17
N ASN A 235 11.60 19.61 3.44
CA ASN A 235 12.70 18.94 4.13
C ASN A 235 12.14 18.21 5.34
N SER A 236 12.05 16.88 5.27
CA SER A 236 11.62 16.02 6.36
C SER A 236 12.77 15.86 7.36
N ILE A 237 12.65 16.49 8.54
CA ILE A 237 13.64 16.40 9.62
C ILE A 237 13.27 15.22 10.50
N ILE A 238 14.00 14.13 10.35
CA ILE A 238 13.71 12.84 11.00
C ILE A 238 14.95 12.39 11.78
N ASP A 239 14.78 12.12 13.06
CA ASP A 239 15.86 11.54 13.87
C ASP A 239 16.20 10.11 13.43
N GLU A 240 17.40 9.67 13.72
CA GLU A 240 17.95 8.39 13.22
C GLU A 240 17.09 7.19 13.63
N ARG A 241 16.67 7.12 14.90
CA ARG A 241 15.88 5.98 15.39
C ARG A 241 14.51 5.93 14.76
N ASN A 242 13.83 7.07 14.67
CA ASN A 242 12.53 7.19 14.03
C ASN A 242 12.61 6.81 12.53
N LEU A 243 13.67 7.28 11.86
CA LEU A 243 13.91 6.96 10.44
C LEU A 243 13.95 5.44 10.22
N TRP A 244 14.69 4.69 11.04
CA TRP A 244 14.85 3.25 10.91
C TRP A 244 13.60 2.46 11.36
N GLU A 245 12.98 2.86 12.49
CA GLU A 245 11.87 2.12 13.10
C GLU A 245 10.54 2.30 12.35
N ASN A 246 10.29 3.50 11.83
CA ASN A 246 9.02 3.83 11.18
C ASN A 246 9.13 3.88 9.66
N TYR A 247 10.10 4.63 9.12
CA TYR A 247 10.10 5.01 7.70
C TYR A 247 10.92 4.05 6.83
N LEU A 248 12.03 3.53 7.30
CA LEU A 248 12.85 2.54 6.57
C LEU A 248 12.38 1.10 6.78
N ARG A 249 11.77 0.77 7.91
CA ARG A 249 11.33 -0.59 8.25
C ARG A 249 10.47 -1.24 7.15
N PRO A 250 9.45 -0.59 6.56
CA PRO A 250 8.68 -1.18 5.45
C PRO A 250 9.54 -1.49 4.23
N PHE A 251 10.49 -0.60 3.87
CA PHE A 251 11.42 -0.83 2.75
C PHE A 251 12.38 -1.98 3.03
N ILE A 252 12.93 -2.06 4.24
CA ILE A 252 13.78 -3.19 4.66
C ILE A 252 13.02 -4.50 4.52
N HIS A 253 11.75 -4.51 4.96
CA HIS A 253 10.93 -5.72 4.93
C HIS A 253 10.63 -6.19 3.50
N VAL A 254 10.26 -5.29 2.59
CA VAL A 254 10.01 -5.66 1.19
C VAL A 254 11.28 -6.05 0.44
N ILE A 255 12.45 -5.51 0.83
CA ILE A 255 13.75 -5.92 0.28
C ILE A 255 14.12 -7.32 0.80
N LYS A 256 14.06 -7.52 2.12
CA LYS A 256 14.53 -8.76 2.77
C LYS A 256 13.61 -9.94 2.48
N TYR A 257 12.30 -9.74 2.52
CA TYR A 257 11.30 -10.81 2.43
C TYR A 257 10.48 -10.82 1.14
N GLY A 258 10.39 -9.67 0.45
CA GLY A 258 9.71 -9.52 -0.85
C GLY A 258 10.64 -9.61 -2.05
N ASP A 259 11.94 -9.46 -1.83
CA ASP A 259 12.97 -9.46 -2.88
C ASP A 259 12.64 -8.46 -4.02
N VAL A 260 12.21 -7.25 -3.64
CA VAL A 260 11.72 -6.22 -4.55
C VAL A 260 12.77 -5.82 -5.59
N GLY A 261 12.36 -5.75 -6.86
CA GLY A 261 13.27 -5.48 -7.98
C GLY A 261 13.62 -4.00 -8.17
N SER A 262 12.81 -3.08 -7.69
CA SER A 262 13.06 -1.64 -7.85
C SER A 262 12.59 -0.84 -6.64
N VAL A 263 13.26 0.30 -6.39
CA VAL A 263 12.89 1.29 -5.37
C VAL A 263 12.88 2.68 -6.00
N MET A 264 11.84 3.48 -5.71
CA MET A 264 11.72 4.86 -6.20
C MET A 264 12.07 5.85 -5.10
N THR A 265 12.98 6.79 -5.40
CA THR A 265 13.29 7.91 -4.49
C THR A 265 12.15 8.93 -4.48
N SER A 266 11.94 9.57 -3.34
CA SER A 266 10.90 10.58 -3.17
C SER A 266 11.32 11.97 -3.68
N TYR A 267 10.36 12.90 -3.71
CA TYR A 267 10.60 14.29 -4.13
C TYR A 267 11.29 15.15 -3.08
N ASN A 268 11.01 14.91 -1.79
CA ASN A 268 11.42 15.74 -0.67
C ASN A 268 12.92 15.61 -0.35
N ALA A 269 13.42 16.55 0.41
CA ALA A 269 14.67 16.38 1.12
C ALA A 269 14.44 15.64 2.44
N VAL A 270 15.46 14.95 2.91
CA VAL A 270 15.53 14.38 4.26
C VAL A 270 16.80 14.89 4.91
N ASN A 271 16.63 15.51 6.08
CA ASN A 271 17.73 16.10 6.85
C ASN A 271 18.65 17.01 6.02
N GLY A 272 18.03 17.87 5.19
CA GLY A 272 18.70 18.90 4.40
C GLY A 272 19.13 18.50 2.99
N ILE A 273 19.03 17.24 2.59
CA ILE A 273 19.50 16.77 1.28
C ILE A 273 18.34 16.12 0.50
N TYR A 274 18.07 16.60 -0.72
CA TYR A 274 17.10 15.97 -1.62
C TYR A 274 17.40 14.49 -1.81
N LEU A 275 16.38 13.65 -1.72
CA LEU A 275 16.60 12.23 -1.60
C LEU A 275 17.31 11.61 -2.81
N SER A 276 17.00 12.05 -4.04
CA SER A 276 17.67 11.55 -5.23
C SER A 276 19.18 11.89 -5.31
N LYS A 277 19.69 12.78 -4.45
CA LYS A 277 21.13 13.05 -4.30
C LYS A 277 21.69 12.80 -2.90
N ASN A 278 20.90 12.17 -2.03
CA ASN A 278 21.30 11.83 -0.68
C ASN A 278 22.10 10.52 -0.65
N ARG A 279 23.42 10.63 -0.75
CA ARG A 279 24.33 9.50 -0.77
C ARG A 279 24.17 8.60 0.48
N LYS A 280 24.00 9.20 1.66
CA LYS A 280 23.84 8.45 2.92
C LYS A 280 22.62 7.52 2.84
N LEU A 281 21.47 8.03 2.36
CA LEU A 281 20.24 7.24 2.33
C LEU A 281 20.21 6.25 1.14
N VAL A 282 20.68 6.65 -0.04
CA VAL A 282 20.55 5.81 -1.25
C VAL A 282 21.71 4.82 -1.39
N LEU A 283 22.96 5.26 -1.25
CA LEU A 283 24.09 4.36 -1.41
C LEU A 283 24.39 3.61 -0.12
N GLU A 284 24.69 4.36 0.98
CA GLU A 284 25.20 3.75 2.20
C GLU A 284 24.13 2.94 2.95
N TYR A 285 22.88 3.47 3.06
CA TYR A 285 21.80 2.75 3.75
C TYR A 285 21.11 1.75 2.85
N LEU A 286 20.50 2.19 1.73
CA LEU A 286 19.67 1.31 0.91
C LEU A 286 20.50 0.21 0.23
N LYS A 287 21.59 0.58 -0.47
CA LYS A 287 22.36 -0.38 -1.26
C LYS A 287 23.38 -1.18 -0.43
N GLU A 288 24.13 -0.51 0.45
CA GLU A 288 25.23 -1.16 1.17
C GLU A 288 24.74 -1.81 2.46
N LYS A 289 24.10 -1.07 3.38
CA LYS A 289 23.70 -1.59 4.70
C LYS A 289 22.49 -2.53 4.64
N ILE A 290 21.43 -2.14 3.91
CA ILE A 290 20.23 -2.98 3.74
C ILE A 290 20.48 -4.08 2.71
N GLY A 291 21.43 -3.89 1.77
CA GLY A 291 21.81 -4.89 0.78
C GLY A 291 20.87 -4.95 -0.42
N PHE A 292 20.24 -3.83 -0.81
CA PHE A 292 19.33 -3.79 -1.95
C PHE A 292 20.07 -4.12 -3.27
N LYS A 293 19.61 -5.15 -3.95
CA LYS A 293 20.23 -5.69 -5.17
C LYS A 293 19.63 -5.15 -6.47
N GLY A 294 18.38 -4.68 -6.47
CA GLY A 294 17.70 -4.12 -7.63
C GLY A 294 18.18 -2.73 -8.04
N PHE A 295 17.44 -2.04 -8.90
CA PHE A 295 17.75 -0.68 -9.34
C PHE A 295 16.93 0.39 -8.60
N VAL A 296 17.55 1.56 -8.41
CA VAL A 296 16.92 2.75 -7.83
C VAL A 296 16.53 3.71 -8.95
N VAL A 297 15.25 4.05 -9.04
CA VAL A 297 14.70 5.02 -9.99
C VAL A 297 14.28 6.31 -9.26
N THR A 298 14.43 7.46 -9.92
CA THR A 298 13.86 8.72 -9.38
C THR A 298 12.35 8.72 -9.48
N ASP A 299 11.67 9.43 -8.59
CA ASP A 299 10.34 9.91 -8.92
C ASP A 299 10.38 10.86 -10.12
N TRP A 300 9.26 11.07 -10.80
CA TRP A 300 9.20 11.80 -12.07
C TRP A 300 9.63 13.26 -11.91
N TRP A 301 10.68 13.63 -12.64
CA TRP A 301 11.33 14.96 -12.56
C TRP A 301 11.92 15.30 -11.18
N ALA A 302 12.31 14.31 -10.38
CA ALA A 302 12.94 14.52 -9.07
C ALA A 302 14.46 14.77 -9.15
N ILE A 303 14.99 15.04 -10.35
CA ILE A 303 16.30 15.66 -10.56
C ILE A 303 16.07 17.15 -10.82
N TYR A 304 16.60 18.00 -9.96
CA TYR A 304 16.28 19.43 -9.97
C TYR A 304 17.36 20.31 -10.61
N ASP A 305 18.57 19.80 -10.78
CA ASP A 305 19.72 20.49 -11.36
C ASP A 305 20.64 19.50 -12.09
N SER A 306 21.68 20.02 -12.77
CA SER A 306 22.66 19.24 -13.52
C SER A 306 23.83 18.70 -12.68
N ASN A 307 23.63 18.54 -11.35
CA ASN A 307 24.69 18.09 -10.46
C ASN A 307 24.96 16.57 -10.63
N PRO A 308 26.21 16.12 -10.78
CA PRO A 308 26.56 14.71 -10.83
C PRO A 308 26.29 13.93 -9.54
N ASP A 309 25.98 14.62 -8.43
CA ASP A 309 25.66 13.98 -7.16
C ASP A 309 24.45 13.05 -7.25
N TYR A 310 23.51 13.28 -8.17
CA TYR A 310 22.36 12.40 -8.36
C TYR A 310 22.76 10.99 -8.79
N ILE A 311 23.66 10.84 -9.75
CA ILE A 311 24.19 9.53 -10.14
C ILE A 311 25.17 8.98 -9.09
N ASN A 312 25.99 9.85 -8.49
CA ASN A 312 26.97 9.48 -7.48
C ASN A 312 26.33 9.07 -6.15
N SER A 313 25.10 9.51 -5.87
CA SER A 313 24.36 9.11 -4.68
C SER A 313 23.93 7.64 -4.69
N GLY A 314 23.95 7.01 -5.86
CA GLY A 314 23.50 5.63 -6.01
C GLY A 314 22.18 5.45 -6.77
N VAL A 315 21.57 6.51 -7.28
CA VAL A 315 20.39 6.42 -8.18
C VAL A 315 20.84 5.82 -9.50
N ASP A 316 20.07 4.87 -10.05
CA ASP A 316 20.43 4.12 -11.25
C ASP A 316 19.66 4.57 -12.50
N MET A 317 18.44 5.08 -12.32
CA MET A 317 17.56 5.47 -13.43
C MET A 317 16.86 6.79 -13.16
N ASN A 318 16.92 7.71 -14.15
CA ASN A 318 16.22 9.00 -14.11
C ASN A 318 14.94 8.94 -14.96
N MET A 319 13.78 9.17 -14.34
CA MET A 319 12.47 9.20 -15.00
C MET A 319 11.79 10.58 -14.90
N PRO A 320 10.97 10.95 -15.89
CA PRO A 320 10.76 10.27 -17.17
C PRO A 320 11.89 10.50 -18.18
N GLY A 321 12.94 11.23 -17.81
CA GLY A 321 14.02 11.66 -18.70
C GLY A 321 13.54 12.74 -19.68
N GLY A 322 14.21 12.87 -20.85
CA GLY A 322 13.76 13.69 -21.95
C GLY A 322 13.77 15.20 -21.72
N LYS A 323 13.09 15.94 -22.61
CA LYS A 323 12.96 17.39 -22.55
C LYS A 323 11.99 17.83 -21.46
N ALA A 324 12.32 18.91 -20.78
CA ALA A 324 11.51 19.46 -19.68
C ALA A 324 10.04 19.67 -20.05
N TYR A 325 9.19 19.46 -19.08
CA TYR A 325 7.77 19.76 -19.11
C TYR A 325 7.52 21.18 -19.60
N GLY A 326 7.20 21.36 -20.90
CA GLY A 326 6.82 22.59 -21.56
C GLY A 326 7.93 23.64 -21.66
N LYS A 327 8.16 24.19 -22.86
CA LYS A 327 9.06 25.34 -23.13
C LYS A 327 8.82 26.55 -22.21
N LYS A 328 7.62 26.65 -21.63
CA LYS A 328 7.18 27.73 -20.75
C LYS A 328 7.72 27.64 -19.32
N TYR A 329 8.20 26.46 -18.87
CA TYR A 329 8.51 26.25 -17.46
C TYR A 329 9.98 26.41 -17.09
N THR A 330 10.93 26.25 -18.01
CA THR A 330 12.35 26.30 -17.60
C THR A 330 13.34 26.81 -18.60
N GLY A 331 13.04 26.77 -19.90
CA GLY A 331 14.09 27.02 -20.92
C GLY A 331 15.32 26.11 -20.78
N ARG A 332 15.25 25.05 -19.91
CA ARG A 332 16.34 24.11 -19.65
C ARG A 332 15.90 22.71 -20.02
N ASP A 333 16.79 22.04 -20.72
CA ASP A 333 16.68 20.63 -21.01
C ASP A 333 16.85 19.84 -19.70
N ARG A 334 15.86 19.02 -19.31
CA ARG A 334 15.94 18.17 -18.10
C ARG A 334 16.47 16.78 -18.35
N SER A 335 16.94 16.49 -19.52
CA SER A 335 17.67 15.30 -19.80
C SER A 335 19.10 15.37 -19.24
N TYR A 336 19.25 15.82 -17.96
CA TYR A 336 20.58 15.98 -17.34
C TYR A 336 21.47 14.75 -17.46
N TRP A 337 20.88 13.60 -17.64
CA TRP A 337 21.62 12.35 -17.78
C TRP A 337 22.03 12.04 -19.21
N SER A 338 21.52 12.75 -20.19
CA SER A 338 22.08 12.70 -21.56
C SER A 338 23.51 13.26 -21.62
N TYR A 339 23.92 14.04 -20.62
CA TYR A 339 25.29 14.58 -20.49
C TYR A 339 26.20 13.76 -19.57
N LEU A 340 25.82 12.55 -19.16
CA LEU A 340 26.64 11.71 -18.29
C LEU A 340 28.00 11.37 -18.90
N ASP A 341 28.12 11.27 -20.24
CA ASP A 341 29.37 11.09 -20.93
C ASP A 341 30.36 12.25 -20.69
N ASN A 342 29.87 13.49 -20.63
CA ASN A 342 30.68 14.65 -20.27
C ASN A 342 31.17 14.58 -18.82
N TYR A 343 30.32 14.11 -17.89
CA TYR A 343 30.73 13.95 -16.50
C TYR A 343 31.80 12.86 -16.35
N VAL A 344 31.71 11.79 -17.14
CA VAL A 344 32.72 10.73 -17.16
C VAL A 344 34.03 11.26 -17.74
N ARG A 345 34.02 11.92 -18.92
CA ARG A 345 35.18 12.55 -19.53
C ARG A 345 35.89 13.55 -18.61
N ASN A 346 35.10 14.35 -17.89
CA ASN A 346 35.56 15.35 -16.91
C ASN A 346 35.86 14.77 -15.52
N ARG A 347 35.85 13.45 -15.34
CA ARG A 347 36.15 12.71 -14.10
C ARG A 347 35.23 13.10 -12.91
N LYS A 348 34.06 13.69 -13.17
CA LYS A 348 33.06 14.00 -12.14
C LYS A 348 32.23 12.77 -11.77
N VAL A 349 32.13 11.79 -12.68
CA VAL A 349 31.49 10.49 -12.48
C VAL A 349 32.48 9.41 -12.96
N LYS A 350 32.68 8.39 -12.15
CA LYS A 350 33.50 7.23 -12.55
C LYS A 350 32.69 6.36 -13.51
N GLU A 351 33.29 5.87 -14.59
CA GLU A 351 32.64 4.97 -15.55
C GLU A 351 32.07 3.73 -14.85
N LYS A 352 32.81 3.15 -13.88
CA LYS A 352 32.33 2.05 -13.01
C LYS A 352 30.97 2.34 -12.35
N ARG A 353 30.60 3.63 -12.08
CA ARG A 353 29.28 3.96 -11.53
C ARG A 353 28.19 3.85 -12.59
N ILE A 354 28.51 4.18 -13.86
CA ILE A 354 27.59 3.96 -14.99
C ILE A 354 27.40 2.45 -15.20
N ASP A 355 28.48 1.68 -15.14
CA ASP A 355 28.43 0.22 -15.25
C ASP A 355 27.58 -0.41 -14.15
N ASP A 356 27.73 0.01 -12.89
CA ASP A 356 26.92 -0.48 -11.77
C ASP A 356 25.42 -0.15 -11.96
N ALA A 357 25.08 1.05 -12.45
CA ALA A 357 23.71 1.44 -12.70
C ALA A 357 23.07 0.58 -13.81
N ALA A 358 23.74 0.48 -14.96
CA ALA A 358 23.28 -0.33 -16.07
C ALA A 358 23.16 -1.81 -15.67
N LEU A 359 24.15 -2.31 -14.92
CA LEU A 359 24.19 -3.68 -14.43
C LEU A 359 22.98 -4.02 -13.57
N ARG A 360 22.59 -3.15 -12.63
CA ARG A 360 21.43 -3.34 -11.77
C ARG A 360 20.12 -3.38 -12.56
N ILE A 361 19.96 -2.49 -13.54
CA ILE A 361 18.77 -2.45 -14.40
C ILE A 361 18.63 -3.75 -15.19
N ILE A 362 19.68 -4.12 -15.91
CA ILE A 362 19.68 -5.32 -16.77
C ILE A 362 19.61 -6.61 -15.94
N ALA A 363 20.30 -6.68 -14.79
CA ALA A 363 20.20 -7.84 -13.89
C ALA A 363 18.77 -8.02 -13.35
N THR A 364 18.08 -6.92 -13.02
CA THR A 364 16.68 -6.99 -12.58
C THR A 364 15.78 -7.50 -13.70
N MET A 365 15.98 -7.05 -14.95
CA MET A 365 15.21 -7.56 -16.08
C MET A 365 15.46 -9.05 -16.34
N TYR A 366 16.72 -9.53 -16.23
CA TYR A 366 17.02 -10.97 -16.32
C TYR A 366 16.39 -11.76 -15.19
N LYS A 367 16.41 -11.23 -13.95
CA LYS A 367 15.82 -11.88 -12.80
C LYS A 367 14.35 -12.21 -13.02
N PHE A 368 13.60 -11.30 -13.62
CA PHE A 368 12.19 -11.44 -13.92
C PHE A 368 11.91 -11.91 -15.36
N ASN A 369 12.89 -12.52 -16.03
CA ASN A 369 12.79 -13.11 -17.36
C ASN A 369 12.23 -12.15 -18.44
N GLN A 370 12.62 -10.88 -18.37
CA GLN A 370 12.09 -9.84 -19.26
C GLN A 370 13.01 -9.51 -20.43
N MET A 371 14.24 -10.05 -20.47
CA MET A 371 15.20 -9.79 -21.56
C MET A 371 14.90 -10.62 -22.81
N ASP A 372 14.49 -11.88 -22.65
CA ASP A 372 14.42 -12.83 -23.74
C ASP A 372 12.97 -13.07 -24.26
N ASN A 373 11.95 -13.07 -23.38
CA ASN A 373 10.59 -13.55 -23.72
C ASN A 373 9.48 -12.71 -23.08
N PHE A 374 9.63 -11.39 -23.06
CA PHE A 374 8.58 -10.52 -22.51
C PHE A 374 7.60 -10.07 -23.59
N ASN A 375 6.32 -9.90 -23.22
CA ASN A 375 5.29 -9.44 -24.16
C ASN A 375 5.61 -8.05 -24.70
N SER A 376 5.29 -7.83 -25.97
CA SER A 376 5.30 -6.48 -26.56
C SER A 376 4.21 -5.60 -25.94
N VAL A 377 4.51 -4.30 -25.81
CA VAL A 377 3.59 -3.32 -25.21
C VAL A 377 2.30 -3.21 -26.01
N ASN A 378 1.16 -3.49 -25.38
CA ASN A 378 -0.18 -3.39 -25.97
C ASN A 378 -1.23 -2.98 -24.94
N PHE A 379 -1.44 -1.69 -24.78
CA PHE A 379 -2.44 -1.13 -23.88
C PHE A 379 -3.90 -1.35 -24.31
N SER A 380 -4.14 -1.79 -25.56
CA SER A 380 -5.48 -2.12 -26.07
C SER A 380 -5.94 -3.53 -25.71
N ARG A 381 -5.04 -4.36 -25.14
CA ARG A 381 -5.40 -5.73 -24.75
C ARG A 381 -6.42 -5.71 -23.61
N ASN A 382 -7.46 -6.55 -23.71
CA ASN A 382 -8.43 -6.78 -22.64
C ASN A 382 -7.88 -7.85 -21.69
N THR A 383 -7.80 -7.53 -20.40
CA THR A 383 -7.17 -8.40 -19.38
C THR A 383 -8.12 -8.81 -18.26
N ASN A 384 -9.28 -8.18 -18.12
CA ASN A 384 -10.28 -8.61 -17.14
C ASN A 384 -11.06 -9.84 -17.63
N ASN A 385 -11.48 -10.67 -16.69
CA ASN A 385 -12.32 -11.84 -16.91
C ASN A 385 -13.28 -12.02 -15.73
N ASP A 386 -14.27 -12.90 -15.87
CA ASP A 386 -15.32 -13.11 -14.87
C ASP A 386 -14.79 -13.56 -13.51
N GLU A 387 -13.69 -14.36 -13.47
CA GLU A 387 -13.07 -14.79 -12.21
C GLU A 387 -12.47 -13.61 -11.46
N ASN A 388 -11.74 -12.74 -12.16
CA ASN A 388 -11.14 -11.55 -11.59
C ASN A 388 -12.19 -10.53 -11.13
N ILE A 389 -13.25 -10.34 -11.91
CA ILE A 389 -14.39 -9.48 -11.56
C ILE A 389 -15.07 -9.99 -10.27
N LYS A 390 -15.36 -11.29 -10.19
CA LYS A 390 -15.93 -11.91 -8.98
C LYS A 390 -14.98 -11.76 -7.77
N PHE A 391 -13.69 -11.92 -8.00
CA PHE A 391 -12.72 -11.75 -6.93
C PHE A 391 -12.64 -10.30 -6.47
N GLN A 392 -12.68 -9.34 -7.40
CA GLN A 392 -12.67 -7.92 -7.07
C GLN A 392 -13.95 -7.52 -6.29
N ARG A 393 -15.14 -8.08 -6.63
CA ARG A 393 -16.36 -7.90 -5.82
C ARG A 393 -16.18 -8.42 -4.39
N LYS A 394 -15.55 -9.59 -4.23
CA LYS A 394 -15.23 -10.10 -2.89
C LYS A 394 -14.29 -9.16 -2.13
N VAL A 395 -13.25 -8.63 -2.79
CA VAL A 395 -12.33 -7.65 -2.16
C VAL A 395 -13.08 -6.39 -1.76
N ALA A 396 -13.95 -5.88 -2.62
CA ALA A 396 -14.78 -4.70 -2.33
C ALA A 396 -15.69 -4.94 -1.11
N ALA A 397 -16.31 -6.11 -1.00
CA ALA A 397 -17.14 -6.46 0.16
C ALA A 397 -16.29 -6.61 1.43
N ASP A 398 -15.21 -7.43 1.41
CA ASP A 398 -14.38 -7.74 2.57
C ASP A 398 -13.63 -6.53 3.15
N SER A 399 -13.47 -5.46 2.37
CA SER A 399 -12.80 -4.22 2.77
C SER A 399 -13.71 -3.19 3.42
N ASN A 400 -15.04 -3.37 3.38
CA ASN A 400 -15.96 -2.51 4.09
C ASN A 400 -15.83 -2.74 5.60
N VAL A 401 -15.73 -1.66 6.37
CA VAL A 401 -15.61 -1.70 7.83
C VAL A 401 -16.92 -1.23 8.45
N LEU A 402 -17.61 -2.11 9.14
CA LEU A 402 -18.81 -1.76 9.92
C LEU A 402 -18.37 -1.06 11.22
N LEU A 403 -18.65 0.24 11.33
CA LEU A 403 -18.23 1.08 12.47
C LEU A 403 -19.32 1.24 13.53
N LYS A 404 -20.59 1.19 13.13
CA LYS A 404 -21.74 1.27 14.03
C LYS A 404 -22.89 0.42 13.48
N ASN A 405 -23.59 -0.32 14.38
CA ASN A 405 -24.76 -1.12 14.04
C ASN A 405 -25.72 -1.19 15.24
N GLU A 406 -26.36 -0.06 15.55
CA GLU A 406 -27.29 0.07 16.65
C GLU A 406 -28.63 -0.59 16.31
N ASP A 407 -29.26 -1.26 17.28
CA ASP A 407 -30.47 -2.03 17.11
C ASP A 407 -30.47 -3.08 15.99
N ASN A 408 -29.28 -3.53 15.59
CA ASN A 408 -29.08 -4.44 14.43
C ASN A 408 -29.79 -3.92 13.17
N ILE A 409 -29.66 -2.59 12.90
CA ILE A 409 -30.21 -1.97 11.67
C ILE A 409 -29.69 -2.65 10.41
N LEU A 410 -28.52 -3.24 10.48
CA LEU A 410 -27.90 -4.08 9.43
C LEU A 410 -27.69 -5.51 9.95
N PRO A 411 -27.79 -6.56 9.10
CA PRO A 411 -28.18 -6.45 7.70
C PRO A 411 -29.62 -6.02 7.49
N ILE A 412 -29.92 -5.40 6.35
CA ILE A 412 -31.29 -5.00 5.98
C ILE A 412 -32.17 -6.24 5.94
N ASN A 413 -33.20 -6.28 6.80
CA ASN A 413 -34.17 -7.36 6.81
C ASN A 413 -35.19 -7.17 5.68
N ASP A 414 -35.00 -7.87 4.57
CA ASP A 414 -35.83 -7.75 3.37
C ASP A 414 -37.26 -8.27 3.52
N LYS A 415 -37.57 -8.95 4.64
CA LYS A 415 -38.94 -9.33 5.01
C LYS A 415 -39.71 -8.15 5.62
N ILE A 416 -39.03 -7.24 6.31
CA ILE A 416 -39.62 -6.11 7.03
C ILE A 416 -39.50 -4.84 6.18
N VAL A 417 -38.31 -4.52 5.66
CA VAL A 417 -38.05 -3.31 4.88
C VAL A 417 -38.72 -3.42 3.50
N LYS A 418 -39.57 -2.43 3.18
CA LYS A 418 -40.29 -2.35 1.89
C LYS A 418 -39.87 -1.16 1.06
N LYS A 419 -39.32 -0.12 1.68
CA LYS A 419 -38.88 1.10 0.97
C LYS A 419 -37.54 1.58 1.50
N ILE A 420 -36.58 1.74 0.59
CA ILE A 420 -35.24 2.28 0.84
C ILE A 420 -35.10 3.64 0.15
N ALA A 421 -34.63 4.66 0.85
CA ALA A 421 -34.15 5.90 0.26
C ALA A 421 -32.63 5.84 0.10
N ILE A 422 -32.11 6.18 -1.09
CA ILE A 422 -30.68 6.32 -1.38
C ILE A 422 -30.40 7.80 -1.67
N LEU A 423 -29.57 8.42 -0.83
CA LEU A 423 -29.27 9.84 -0.85
C LEU A 423 -27.75 10.06 -0.84
N GLY A 424 -27.36 11.30 -1.19
CA GLY A 424 -25.97 11.69 -1.28
C GLY A 424 -25.38 11.44 -2.66
N SER A 425 -24.70 12.44 -3.19
CA SER A 425 -24.17 12.45 -4.56
C SER A 425 -23.21 11.31 -4.85
N ASP A 426 -22.50 10.79 -3.85
CA ASP A 426 -21.52 9.69 -3.99
C ASP A 426 -22.17 8.31 -4.26
N ALA A 427 -23.50 8.17 -4.17
CA ALA A 427 -24.16 6.92 -4.52
C ALA A 427 -24.25 6.67 -6.03
N PHE A 428 -24.09 7.70 -6.86
CA PHE A 428 -24.52 7.73 -8.25
C PHE A 428 -23.35 7.87 -9.23
N GLU A 429 -23.67 7.70 -10.52
CA GLU A 429 -22.73 7.90 -11.61
C GLU A 429 -22.12 9.32 -11.58
N ARG A 430 -20.92 9.41 -12.06
CA ARG A 430 -20.14 10.64 -12.13
C ARG A 430 -20.62 11.53 -13.26
N ASP A 431 -20.71 12.84 -13.02
CA ASP A 431 -20.92 13.84 -14.05
C ASP A 431 -19.61 14.12 -14.83
N CYS A 432 -19.04 13.11 -15.41
CA CYS A 432 -17.85 13.22 -16.21
C CYS A 432 -18.12 12.69 -17.62
N PRO A 433 -18.34 13.55 -18.62
CA PRO A 433 -18.76 13.14 -19.96
C PRO A 433 -17.67 12.37 -20.72
N ASN A 434 -16.43 12.39 -20.27
CA ASN A 434 -15.32 11.65 -20.84
C ASN A 434 -14.57 10.87 -19.77
N GLU A 435 -14.78 9.56 -19.69
CA GLU A 435 -13.99 8.62 -18.88
C GLU A 435 -12.48 8.73 -19.14
N ARG A 436 -12.08 9.36 -20.22
CA ARG A 436 -10.72 9.58 -20.70
C ARG A 436 -10.16 10.94 -20.32
N ASP A 437 -10.98 11.86 -19.83
CA ASP A 437 -10.51 13.20 -19.54
C ASP A 437 -9.85 13.23 -18.16
N PHE A 438 -8.54 13.34 -18.17
CA PHE A 438 -7.74 13.60 -16.96
C PHE A 438 -8.23 14.83 -16.19
N ASN A 439 -8.89 15.76 -16.87
CA ASN A 439 -9.50 16.94 -16.28
C ASN A 439 -10.78 16.65 -15.48
N CYS A 440 -11.41 15.50 -15.67
CA CYS A 440 -12.51 15.04 -14.80
C CYS A 440 -12.04 14.77 -13.36
N TYR A 441 -10.74 14.56 -13.19
CA TYR A 441 -10.09 14.30 -11.91
C TYR A 441 -9.31 15.51 -11.39
N THR A 442 -9.29 16.61 -12.14
CA THR A 442 -8.67 17.86 -11.71
C THR A 442 -9.77 18.85 -11.38
N PRO A 443 -9.70 19.58 -10.29
CA PRO A 443 -10.75 20.48 -9.81
C PRO A 443 -10.75 21.81 -10.52
N LYS A 444 -10.91 21.82 -11.82
CA LYS A 444 -11.47 22.99 -12.50
C LYS A 444 -12.98 23.08 -12.29
N ASN A 445 -13.60 21.99 -11.82
CA ASN A 445 -15.02 21.95 -11.49
C ASN A 445 -15.18 21.83 -9.97
N PRO A 446 -15.49 22.92 -9.24
CA PRO A 446 -15.75 22.89 -7.80
C PRO A 446 -17.04 22.12 -7.42
N HIS A 447 -17.83 21.74 -8.41
CA HIS A 447 -19.11 21.02 -8.25
C HIS A 447 -19.00 19.53 -8.63
N TYR A 448 -17.80 18.95 -8.49
CA TYR A 448 -17.61 17.53 -8.71
C TYR A 448 -18.64 16.72 -7.90
N LYS A 449 -19.44 15.92 -8.57
CA LYS A 449 -20.38 14.99 -7.95
C LYS A 449 -20.26 13.59 -8.55
N GLY A 450 -20.70 12.60 -7.79
CA GLY A 450 -20.71 11.22 -8.17
C GLY A 450 -19.68 10.38 -7.45
N HIS A 451 -19.82 9.08 -7.60
CA HIS A 451 -19.09 8.08 -6.82
C HIS A 451 -17.57 8.17 -6.97
N SER A 452 -16.85 8.09 -5.86
CA SER A 452 -15.40 8.12 -5.78
C SER A 452 -14.83 6.73 -5.44
N PRO A 453 -14.65 5.84 -6.43
CA PRO A 453 -14.21 4.46 -6.18
C PRO A 453 -12.71 4.30 -5.99
N ILE A 454 -11.91 5.33 -6.32
CA ILE A 454 -10.45 5.40 -6.15
C ILE A 454 -10.03 6.83 -5.79
N GLY A 455 -8.81 6.98 -5.26
CA GLY A 455 -8.20 8.29 -5.02
C GLY A 455 -7.66 8.93 -6.29
N TYR A 456 -7.12 10.15 -6.18
CA TYR A 456 -6.76 11.01 -7.31
C TYR A 456 -5.25 11.21 -7.41
N GLY A 457 -4.75 11.26 -8.65
CA GLY A 457 -3.33 11.45 -8.95
C GLY A 457 -2.76 10.38 -9.86
N SER A 458 -1.44 10.17 -9.80
CA SER A 458 -0.75 9.15 -10.62
C SER A 458 -1.19 7.72 -10.30
N GLY A 459 -1.63 7.48 -9.07
CA GLY A 459 -2.15 6.17 -8.67
C GLY A 459 -3.55 5.82 -9.22
N THR A 460 -4.20 6.74 -9.93
CA THR A 460 -5.53 6.55 -10.54
C THR A 460 -5.46 5.65 -11.77
N THR A 461 -6.50 4.85 -11.98
CA THR A 461 -6.69 4.02 -13.19
C THR A 461 -7.85 4.51 -14.04
N THR A 462 -7.90 4.05 -15.30
CA THR A 462 -9.03 4.31 -16.19
C THR A 462 -10.10 3.24 -15.97
N PHE A 463 -11.30 3.64 -15.59
CA PHE A 463 -12.43 2.72 -15.49
C PHE A 463 -12.96 2.35 -16.87
N LYS A 464 -13.11 1.06 -17.11
CA LYS A 464 -13.84 0.54 -18.26
C LYS A 464 -15.24 0.05 -17.90
N TYR A 465 -15.44 -0.22 -16.62
CA TYR A 465 -16.75 -0.42 -16.01
C TYR A 465 -16.68 0.01 -14.55
N LEU A 466 -17.79 0.42 -14.02
CA LEU A 466 -17.97 0.78 -12.61
C LEU A 466 -19.41 0.42 -12.24
N ILE A 467 -19.59 -0.34 -11.19
CA ILE A 467 -20.89 -0.55 -10.58
C ILE A 467 -21.01 0.43 -9.41
N THR A 468 -21.85 1.43 -9.58
CA THR A 468 -22.11 2.43 -8.53
C THR A 468 -22.90 1.83 -7.36
N PRO A 469 -22.81 2.42 -6.16
CA PRO A 469 -23.62 1.99 -5.01
C PRO A 469 -25.12 1.93 -5.33
N TYR A 470 -25.64 2.94 -6.03
CA TYR A 470 -27.05 2.96 -6.47
C TYR A 470 -27.41 1.74 -7.34
N GLU A 471 -26.62 1.43 -8.35
CA GLU A 471 -26.87 0.29 -9.24
C GLU A 471 -26.81 -1.04 -8.51
N GLY A 472 -25.77 -1.25 -7.67
CA GLY A 472 -25.61 -2.46 -6.87
C GLY A 472 -26.78 -2.69 -5.92
N ILE A 473 -27.18 -1.66 -5.17
CA ILE A 473 -28.28 -1.72 -4.22
C ILE A 473 -29.62 -1.89 -4.95
N LEU A 474 -29.86 -1.15 -6.04
CA LEU A 474 -31.09 -1.29 -6.84
C LEU A 474 -31.25 -2.71 -7.37
N LYS A 475 -30.16 -3.29 -7.92
CA LYS A 475 -30.15 -4.68 -8.40
C LYS A 475 -30.46 -5.69 -7.29
N ARG A 476 -29.91 -5.48 -6.08
CA ARG A 476 -30.15 -6.39 -4.95
C ARG A 476 -31.56 -6.21 -4.36
N ALA A 477 -32.05 -4.96 -4.22
CA ALA A 477 -33.37 -4.62 -3.70
C ALA A 477 -34.52 -5.22 -4.58
N LYS A 478 -34.34 -5.19 -5.91
CA LYS A 478 -35.29 -5.82 -6.85
C LYS A 478 -35.53 -7.31 -6.59
N LYS A 479 -34.51 -8.06 -6.16
CA LYS A 479 -34.63 -9.48 -5.84
C LYS A 479 -35.54 -9.72 -4.62
N SER A 480 -35.65 -8.75 -3.75
CA SER A 480 -36.47 -8.80 -2.52
C SER A 480 -37.77 -7.97 -2.63
N ASN A 481 -38.15 -7.49 -3.83
CA ASN A 481 -39.29 -6.62 -4.08
C ASN A 481 -39.33 -5.36 -3.21
N ILE A 482 -38.16 -4.78 -2.91
CA ILE A 482 -38.03 -3.55 -2.12
C ILE A 482 -38.07 -2.34 -3.07
N LYS A 483 -38.94 -1.38 -2.78
CA LYS A 483 -39.00 -0.11 -3.50
C LYS A 483 -37.80 0.76 -3.17
N VAL A 484 -37.10 1.27 -4.18
CA VAL A 484 -36.00 2.22 -4.02
C VAL A 484 -36.45 3.59 -4.49
N VAL A 485 -36.22 4.62 -3.67
CA VAL A 485 -36.36 6.02 -4.04
C VAL A 485 -35.01 6.70 -3.85
N SER A 486 -34.71 7.72 -4.67
CA SER A 486 -33.37 8.33 -4.63
C SER A 486 -33.37 9.79 -5.05
N HIS A 487 -32.36 10.52 -4.60
CA HIS A 487 -32.09 11.89 -5.02
C HIS A 487 -30.58 12.12 -5.14
N ASN A 488 -30.16 12.76 -6.25
CA ASN A 488 -28.76 12.94 -6.58
C ASN A 488 -28.42 14.35 -7.09
N LYS A 489 -29.34 15.31 -6.97
CA LYS A 489 -29.08 16.68 -7.43
C LYS A 489 -28.49 17.51 -6.32
N LEU A 490 -27.43 18.23 -6.66
CA LEU A 490 -26.89 19.29 -5.82
C LEU A 490 -27.62 20.61 -6.10
N THR A 491 -27.64 21.51 -5.13
CA THR A 491 -28.08 22.90 -5.29
C THR A 491 -27.12 23.66 -6.20
N GLU A 492 -27.50 24.86 -6.60
CA GLU A 492 -26.63 25.77 -7.37
C GLU A 492 -25.30 26.09 -6.65
N LYS A 493 -25.29 25.98 -5.32
CA LYS A 493 -24.09 26.15 -4.49
C LYS A 493 -23.20 24.89 -4.43
N GLY A 494 -23.63 23.80 -5.05
CA GLY A 494 -22.91 22.52 -5.00
C GLY A 494 -23.08 21.77 -3.67
N GLU A 495 -24.13 22.07 -2.92
CA GLU A 495 -24.51 21.39 -1.67
C GLU A 495 -25.63 20.40 -1.91
N GLU A 496 -25.77 19.40 -1.05
CA GLU A 496 -26.89 18.44 -1.09
C GLU A 496 -28.25 19.16 -0.95
N ASP A 497 -29.23 18.80 -1.77
CA ASP A 497 -30.59 19.35 -1.68
C ASP A 497 -31.38 18.71 -0.54
N ILE A 498 -31.27 19.32 0.64
CA ILE A 498 -31.88 18.83 1.86
C ILE A 498 -33.41 18.78 1.76
N LYS A 499 -34.05 19.80 1.19
CA LYS A 499 -35.50 19.88 1.10
C LYS A 499 -36.12 18.74 0.30
N THR A 500 -35.59 18.52 -0.90
CA THR A 500 -36.08 17.43 -1.76
C THR A 500 -35.72 16.05 -1.18
N SER A 501 -34.55 15.91 -0.56
CA SER A 501 -34.16 14.69 0.12
C SER A 501 -35.10 14.31 1.26
N ILE A 502 -35.51 15.25 2.08
CA ILE A 502 -36.49 15.05 3.14
C ILE A 502 -37.84 14.59 2.55
N GLN A 503 -38.33 15.28 1.52
CA GLN A 503 -39.62 14.95 0.89
C GLN A 503 -39.65 13.53 0.33
N ILE A 504 -38.56 13.12 -0.36
CA ILE A 504 -38.47 11.81 -1.01
C ILE A 504 -38.34 10.67 0.01
N SER A 505 -37.62 10.90 1.11
CA SER A 505 -37.32 9.88 2.12
C SER A 505 -38.32 9.75 3.23
N LYS A 506 -39.32 10.63 3.31
CA LYS A 506 -40.26 10.76 4.44
C LYS A 506 -40.88 9.45 4.91
N ASP A 507 -41.31 8.59 3.95
CA ASP A 507 -41.99 7.31 4.26
C ASP A 507 -41.04 6.12 3.98
N SER A 508 -39.72 6.29 4.06
CA SER A 508 -38.77 5.20 3.86
C SER A 508 -38.51 4.47 5.16
N ASP A 509 -38.48 3.14 5.11
CA ASP A 509 -38.17 2.30 6.28
C ASP A 509 -36.72 2.46 6.73
N ILE A 510 -35.81 2.69 5.77
CA ILE A 510 -34.38 2.94 5.98
C ILE A 510 -33.88 3.98 4.98
N ILE A 511 -32.96 4.82 5.43
CA ILE A 511 -32.27 5.82 4.61
C ILE A 511 -30.79 5.47 4.54
N LEU A 512 -30.26 5.27 3.34
CA LEU A 512 -28.85 5.05 3.06
C LEU A 512 -28.26 6.34 2.50
N ILE A 513 -27.25 6.90 3.20
CA ILE A 513 -26.60 8.17 2.80
C ILE A 513 -25.17 7.88 2.43
N PHE A 514 -24.79 8.22 1.21
CA PHE A 514 -23.44 8.07 0.67
C PHE A 514 -22.70 9.40 0.75
N ALA A 515 -21.69 9.43 1.59
CA ALA A 515 -20.91 10.61 1.92
C ALA A 515 -19.46 10.41 1.51
N HIS A 516 -18.81 11.43 0.96
CA HIS A 516 -17.43 11.30 0.50
C HIS A 516 -16.53 12.47 0.86
N SER A 517 -15.25 12.20 0.84
CA SER A 517 -14.16 13.17 0.86
C SER A 517 -13.12 12.74 -0.16
N ILE A 518 -12.37 13.68 -0.71
CA ILE A 518 -11.34 13.43 -1.71
C ILE A 518 -9.97 13.93 -1.26
N SER A 519 -8.92 13.26 -1.73
CA SER A 519 -7.54 13.72 -1.66
C SER A 519 -6.76 13.17 -2.84
N GLY A 520 -5.56 13.62 -3.02
CA GLY A 520 -4.74 13.12 -4.12
C GLY A 520 -3.33 13.66 -4.13
N GLU A 521 -2.72 13.58 -5.28
CA GLU A 521 -1.36 14.04 -5.50
C GLU A 521 -1.28 15.57 -5.63
N GLU A 522 -0.14 16.17 -5.39
CA GLU A 522 0.16 17.64 -5.33
C GLU A 522 -0.62 18.51 -6.32
N TYR A 523 -0.89 18.02 -7.54
CA TYR A 523 -1.60 18.77 -8.57
C TYR A 523 -3.13 18.63 -8.50
N ILE A 524 -3.63 17.77 -7.63
CA ILE A 524 -5.06 17.61 -7.35
C ILE A 524 -5.50 18.70 -6.37
N ARG A 525 -6.61 19.38 -6.68
CA ARG A 525 -7.16 20.40 -5.79
C ARG A 525 -8.34 19.81 -5.02
N SER A 526 -8.25 19.82 -3.71
CA SER A 526 -9.33 19.43 -2.80
C SER A 526 -9.58 20.56 -1.83
N GLU A 527 -10.80 21.06 -1.72
CA GLU A 527 -11.19 22.13 -0.80
C GLU A 527 -10.24 23.36 -0.83
N GLY A 528 -9.61 23.64 -2.00
CA GLY A 528 -8.64 24.72 -2.16
C GLY A 528 -7.20 24.37 -1.76
N SER A 529 -6.94 23.18 -1.23
CA SER A 529 -5.61 22.64 -0.96
C SER A 529 -5.04 21.89 -2.18
N CYS A 530 -3.72 21.73 -2.23
CA CYS A 530 -3.00 20.97 -3.24
C CYS A 530 -2.63 19.59 -2.72
N GLY A 531 -3.37 18.57 -3.15
CA GLY A 531 -3.15 17.17 -2.80
C GLY A 531 -3.72 16.79 -1.45
N ASP A 532 -3.14 17.31 -0.38
CA ASP A 532 -3.58 17.08 1.00
C ASP A 532 -4.97 17.66 1.26
N ARG A 533 -5.71 17.05 2.17
CA ARG A 533 -7.01 17.58 2.60
C ARG A 533 -6.85 18.86 3.42
N PHE A 534 -7.73 19.81 3.22
CA PHE A 534 -7.76 21.04 4.03
C PHE A 534 -8.39 20.80 5.40
N SER A 535 -9.37 19.92 5.46
CA SER A 535 -10.09 19.55 6.68
C SER A 535 -10.44 18.05 6.68
N LEU A 536 -11.02 17.56 7.76
CA LEU A 536 -11.64 16.24 7.83
C LEU A 536 -13.16 16.30 7.56
N THR A 537 -13.65 17.38 6.96
CA THR A 537 -15.08 17.56 6.64
C THR A 537 -15.44 16.74 5.41
N LEU A 538 -16.67 16.25 5.38
CA LEU A 538 -17.26 15.62 4.21
C LEU A 538 -17.69 16.69 3.19
N LEU A 539 -17.70 16.33 1.90
CA LEU A 539 -18.04 17.24 0.82
C LEU A 539 -19.57 17.55 0.75
N HIS A 540 -19.92 18.58 0.00
CA HIS A 540 -21.30 18.97 -0.35
C HIS A 540 -22.22 19.26 0.82
N ASN A 541 -21.67 19.68 1.97
CA ASN A 541 -22.44 19.97 3.19
C ASN A 541 -23.34 18.80 3.64
N ILE A 542 -22.89 17.57 3.38
CA ILE A 542 -23.67 16.37 3.65
C ILE A 542 -23.91 16.14 5.15
N ASP A 543 -23.05 16.68 6.02
CA ASP A 543 -23.24 16.65 7.47
C ASP A 543 -24.58 17.30 7.86
N SER A 544 -24.95 18.41 7.23
CA SER A 544 -26.24 19.07 7.43
C SER A 544 -27.41 18.21 6.95
N LEU A 545 -27.27 17.56 5.79
CA LEU A 545 -28.29 16.62 5.29
C LEU A 545 -28.54 15.49 6.30
N ILE A 546 -27.49 14.86 6.80
CA ILE A 546 -27.59 13.77 7.78
C ILE A 546 -28.30 14.25 9.08
N ILE A 547 -27.92 15.43 9.57
CA ILE A 547 -28.49 16.00 10.79
C ILE A 547 -30.00 16.28 10.61
N GLU A 548 -30.38 16.89 9.48
CA GLU A 548 -31.81 17.20 9.23
C GLU A 548 -32.64 15.93 9.02
N LEU A 549 -32.14 14.96 8.28
CA LEU A 549 -32.83 13.67 8.11
C LEU A 549 -32.98 12.91 9.44
N SER A 550 -32.01 13.02 10.34
CA SER A 550 -32.06 12.35 11.65
C SER A 550 -33.16 12.86 12.57
N LYS A 551 -33.76 14.04 12.28
CA LYS A 551 -34.91 14.58 13.00
C LYS A 551 -36.22 13.86 12.62
N ILE A 552 -36.29 13.32 11.39
CA ILE A 552 -37.52 12.72 10.85
C ILE A 552 -37.47 11.20 10.78
N ASN A 553 -36.29 10.59 10.63
CA ASN A 553 -36.10 9.15 10.60
C ASN A 553 -34.83 8.77 11.37
N LYS A 554 -34.93 7.79 12.26
CA LYS A 554 -33.80 7.29 13.05
C LYS A 554 -33.06 6.13 12.34
N ASN A 555 -33.70 5.48 11.37
CA ASN A 555 -33.16 4.35 10.65
C ASN A 555 -32.25 4.83 9.49
N ILE A 556 -31.16 5.50 9.85
CA ILE A 556 -30.17 6.01 8.90
C ILE A 556 -28.91 5.18 9.00
N VAL A 557 -28.39 4.79 7.83
CA VAL A 557 -27.07 4.21 7.66
C VAL A 557 -26.25 5.14 6.77
N VAL A 558 -25.09 5.58 7.28
CA VAL A 558 -24.15 6.42 6.50
C VAL A 558 -23.00 5.56 6.00
N ILE A 559 -22.76 5.60 4.70
CA ILE A 559 -21.66 4.93 4.02
C ILE A 559 -20.64 6.01 3.63
N ILE A 560 -19.40 5.86 4.09
CA ILE A 560 -18.34 6.86 3.96
C ILE A 560 -17.29 6.39 2.96
N ASN A 561 -17.16 7.11 1.85
CA ASN A 561 -16.10 6.92 0.86
C ASN A 561 -15.05 8.04 1.06
N SER A 562 -13.93 7.70 1.68
CA SER A 562 -12.91 8.71 2.00
C SER A 562 -11.49 8.11 2.02
N PRO A 563 -10.45 8.95 1.81
CA PRO A 563 -9.05 8.52 1.82
C PRO A 563 -8.49 8.23 3.23
N GLY A 564 -9.34 8.24 4.25
CA GLY A 564 -9.00 8.06 5.66
C GLY A 564 -10.05 8.67 6.58
N PRO A 565 -9.73 8.98 7.84
CA PRO A 565 -10.68 9.51 8.82
C PRO A 565 -11.37 10.80 8.36
N VAL A 566 -12.62 10.97 8.77
CA VAL A 566 -13.42 12.21 8.62
C VAL A 566 -14.09 12.57 9.94
N ASN A 567 -14.57 13.82 10.08
CA ASN A 567 -15.36 14.23 11.21
C ASN A 567 -16.75 13.57 11.18
N LEU A 568 -17.27 13.19 12.34
CA LEU A 568 -18.54 12.49 12.49
C LEU A 568 -19.47 13.22 13.48
N PRO A 569 -19.89 14.48 13.20
CA PRO A 569 -20.67 15.27 14.15
C PRO A 569 -22.07 14.69 14.41
N TRP A 570 -22.54 13.81 13.55
CA TRP A 570 -23.83 13.14 13.58
C TRP A 570 -23.76 11.68 14.07
N LYS A 571 -22.58 11.20 14.52
CA LYS A 571 -22.35 9.78 14.90
C LYS A 571 -23.45 9.22 15.83
N ASP A 572 -23.88 10.01 16.80
CA ASP A 572 -24.87 9.56 17.78
C ASP A 572 -26.34 9.78 17.33
N LYS A 573 -26.55 10.31 16.12
CA LYS A 573 -27.86 10.58 15.54
C LYS A 573 -28.31 9.51 14.52
N VAL A 574 -27.42 8.61 14.10
CA VAL A 574 -27.65 7.57 13.09
C VAL A 574 -27.42 6.18 13.68
N LYS A 575 -28.13 5.17 13.19
CA LYS A 575 -28.02 3.80 13.70
C LYS A 575 -26.88 2.98 13.05
N GLY A 576 -26.52 3.26 11.81
CA GLY A 576 -25.46 2.54 11.10
C GLY A 576 -24.40 3.45 10.51
N ILE A 577 -23.13 3.00 10.55
CA ILE A 577 -22.00 3.68 9.91
C ILE A 577 -21.10 2.60 9.29
N ILE A 578 -20.79 2.76 8.01
CA ILE A 578 -19.84 1.90 7.28
C ILE A 578 -18.75 2.79 6.68
N TYR A 579 -17.49 2.44 6.90
CA TYR A 579 -16.37 2.98 6.14
C TYR A 579 -16.14 2.08 4.92
N SER A 580 -16.38 2.62 3.73
CA SER A 580 -16.18 1.93 2.46
C SER A 580 -14.86 2.32 1.76
N GLY A 581 -14.28 3.46 2.11
CA GLY A 581 -13.01 3.95 1.56
C GLY A 581 -13.09 4.13 0.04
N TYR A 582 -12.15 3.52 -0.71
CA TYR A 582 -12.10 3.54 -2.17
C TYR A 582 -12.10 2.10 -2.73
N PRO A 583 -13.27 1.48 -2.96
CA PRO A 583 -13.39 0.04 -3.17
C PRO A 583 -13.31 -0.42 -4.64
N GLY A 584 -12.93 0.45 -5.59
CA GLY A 584 -12.72 0.07 -7.00
C GLY A 584 -13.98 -0.17 -7.83
N SER A 585 -13.83 -0.90 -8.94
CA SER A 585 -14.89 -1.07 -9.97
C SER A 585 -16.17 -1.76 -9.46
N GLU A 586 -16.05 -2.64 -8.46
CA GLU A 586 -17.17 -3.43 -7.91
C GLU A 586 -17.75 -2.86 -6.61
N SER A 587 -17.48 -1.59 -6.34
CA SER A 587 -17.89 -0.89 -5.11
C SER A 587 -19.38 -1.06 -4.81
N GLY A 588 -20.24 -0.89 -5.80
CA GLY A 588 -21.68 -0.99 -5.63
C GLY A 588 -22.19 -2.40 -5.31
N ASN A 589 -21.62 -3.42 -5.95
CA ASN A 589 -21.95 -4.80 -5.62
C ASN A 589 -21.42 -5.18 -4.24
N GLY A 590 -20.16 -4.76 -3.91
CA GLY A 590 -19.54 -5.05 -2.62
C GLY A 590 -20.30 -4.44 -1.44
N ILE A 591 -20.71 -3.18 -1.54
CA ILE A 591 -21.48 -2.54 -0.47
C ILE A 591 -22.90 -3.12 -0.37
N ALA A 592 -23.54 -3.49 -1.48
CA ALA A 592 -24.84 -4.14 -1.45
C ALA A 592 -24.77 -5.50 -0.74
N ASP A 593 -23.72 -6.29 -0.97
CA ASP A 593 -23.50 -7.58 -0.29
C ASP A 593 -23.43 -7.41 1.24
N ILE A 594 -22.78 -6.35 1.72
CA ILE A 594 -22.73 -6.02 3.15
C ILE A 594 -24.10 -5.56 3.66
N LEU A 595 -24.73 -4.58 3.00
CA LEU A 595 -25.98 -3.99 3.46
C LEU A 595 -27.10 -5.03 3.61
N PHE A 596 -27.15 -6.01 2.71
CA PHE A 596 -28.20 -7.05 2.73
C PHE A 596 -27.78 -8.35 3.43
N GLY A 597 -26.55 -8.42 3.96
CA GLY A 597 -26.05 -9.58 4.69
C GLY A 597 -25.71 -10.78 3.79
N ASP A 598 -25.58 -10.59 2.48
CA ASP A 598 -25.08 -11.62 1.56
C ASP A 598 -23.61 -11.95 1.88
N VAL A 599 -22.88 -10.97 2.47
CA VAL A 599 -21.54 -11.12 3.06
C VAL A 599 -21.55 -10.52 4.47
N ASN A 600 -21.02 -11.25 5.46
CA ASN A 600 -20.83 -10.73 6.80
C ASN A 600 -19.60 -9.80 6.83
N PRO A 601 -19.73 -8.52 7.30
CA PRO A 601 -18.59 -7.60 7.35
C PRO A 601 -17.45 -8.16 8.20
N SER A 602 -16.24 -8.02 7.67
CA SER A 602 -15.01 -8.54 8.27
C SER A 602 -13.82 -7.61 8.06
N GLY A 603 -14.09 -6.39 7.64
CA GLY A 603 -13.10 -5.32 7.51
C GLY A 603 -12.77 -4.68 8.86
N HIS A 604 -11.53 -4.22 9.01
CA HIS A 604 -11.03 -3.53 10.20
C HIS A 604 -10.23 -2.28 9.79
N LEU A 605 -10.22 -1.23 10.61
CA LEU A 605 -9.50 0.01 10.31
C LEU A 605 -7.99 -0.19 10.37
N PRO A 606 -7.23 0.10 9.30
CA PRO A 606 -5.76 0.06 9.30
C PRO A 606 -5.14 1.38 9.81
N PHE A 607 -5.91 2.19 10.49
CA PHE A 607 -5.53 3.47 11.08
C PHE A 607 -6.44 3.81 12.27
N VAL A 608 -5.97 4.74 13.10
CA VAL A 608 -6.79 5.30 14.17
C VAL A 608 -7.74 6.36 13.60
N TRP A 609 -8.97 6.40 14.07
CA TRP A 609 -9.97 7.39 13.68
C TRP A 609 -10.33 8.29 14.84
N SER A 610 -10.02 9.58 14.73
CA SER A 610 -10.37 10.58 15.74
C SER A 610 -10.61 11.96 15.13
N LYS A 611 -10.86 12.95 15.99
CA LYS A 611 -10.90 14.36 15.61
C LYS A 611 -9.50 14.83 15.23
N ARG A 612 -9.46 15.87 14.40
CA ARG A 612 -8.17 16.35 13.88
C ARG A 612 -7.19 16.78 14.97
N GLU A 613 -7.67 17.46 15.97
CA GLU A 613 -6.89 17.98 17.10
C GLU A 613 -6.23 16.90 17.96
N ASP A 614 -6.68 15.66 17.86
CA ASP A 614 -6.17 14.53 18.64
C ASP A 614 -4.87 13.94 18.07
N TYR A 615 -4.57 14.21 16.80
CA TYR A 615 -3.39 13.64 16.12
C TYR A 615 -2.12 14.42 16.40
N CYS A 616 -0.98 13.71 16.42
CA CYS A 616 0.34 14.28 16.67
C CYS A 616 0.81 15.28 15.61
N CYS A 617 0.40 15.02 14.39
CA CYS A 617 1.13 15.50 13.24
C CYS A 617 0.20 16.32 12.36
N ASP A 618 0.59 17.55 12.11
CA ASP A 618 -0.13 18.45 11.24
C ASP A 618 0.58 18.60 9.89
N ILE A 619 -0.22 18.84 8.86
CA ILE A 619 0.25 19.30 7.56
C ILE A 619 -0.04 20.80 7.50
N ILE A 620 0.92 21.59 7.02
CA ILE A 620 0.71 23.03 6.84
C ILE A 620 -0.44 23.23 5.88
N LYS A 621 -1.50 23.85 6.37
CA LYS A 621 -2.66 24.25 5.58
C LYS A 621 -2.31 25.42 4.69
N THR A 622 -2.07 25.13 3.42
CA THR A 622 -1.75 26.18 2.46
C THR A 622 -2.66 26.08 1.25
N LYS A 623 -3.24 27.20 0.84
CA LYS A 623 -4.03 27.29 -0.39
C LYS A 623 -3.18 26.93 -1.60
N CYS A 624 -3.76 26.28 -2.58
CA CYS A 624 -3.04 25.76 -3.75
C CYS A 624 -2.28 26.85 -4.54
N ASN A 625 -2.83 28.04 -4.67
CA ASN A 625 -2.15 29.17 -5.32
C ASN A 625 -0.91 29.64 -4.57
N GLU A 626 -0.87 29.55 -3.24
CA GLU A 626 0.29 29.85 -2.41
C GLU A 626 1.35 28.77 -2.57
N THR A 627 0.93 27.51 -2.53
CA THR A 627 1.81 26.38 -2.83
C THR A 627 2.45 26.51 -4.22
N GLU A 628 1.69 26.92 -5.23
CA GLU A 628 2.22 27.17 -6.57
C GLU A 628 3.21 28.33 -6.63
N LYS A 629 2.94 29.45 -5.90
CA LYS A 629 3.87 30.58 -5.77
C LYS A 629 5.16 30.16 -5.08
N PHE A 630 5.05 29.45 -3.95
CA PHE A 630 6.19 28.92 -3.22
C PHE A 630 7.01 27.97 -4.10
N ARG A 631 6.35 27.02 -4.75
CA ARG A 631 6.96 26.10 -5.70
C ARG A 631 7.69 26.80 -6.83
N LYS A 632 7.11 27.87 -7.42
CA LYS A 632 7.77 28.70 -8.45
C LYS A 632 9.01 29.40 -7.90
N LYS A 633 8.95 29.93 -6.68
CA LYS A 633 10.06 30.64 -6.03
C LYS A 633 11.25 29.72 -5.73
N TYR A 634 11.01 28.49 -5.26
CA TYR A 634 12.06 27.61 -4.77
C TYR A 634 12.41 26.44 -5.70
N ARG A 635 11.67 26.25 -6.78
CA ARG A 635 11.69 25.06 -7.66
C ARG A 635 13.00 24.85 -8.44
N TYR A 636 13.83 25.87 -8.61
CA TYR A 636 14.84 25.86 -9.68
C TYR A 636 16.29 26.14 -9.26
N ASN A 637 16.57 26.35 -8.00
CA ASN A 637 17.90 26.80 -7.63
C ASN A 637 18.70 25.85 -6.72
N GLY A 638 18.22 24.66 -6.44
CA GLY A 638 18.82 23.87 -5.34
C GLY A 638 18.88 24.71 -4.04
N SER A 639 17.91 25.62 -3.90
CA SER A 639 17.87 26.63 -2.87
C SER A 639 17.97 25.99 -1.49
N PRO A 640 18.81 26.52 -0.58
CA PRO A 640 18.86 26.09 0.81
C PRO A 640 17.56 26.38 1.58
N ASN A 641 16.63 27.14 1.03
CA ASN A 641 15.36 27.49 1.65
C ASN A 641 14.29 26.45 1.34
N MET A 642 14.35 25.30 2.00
CA MET A 642 13.29 24.31 2.00
C MET A 642 12.38 24.54 3.19
N GLU A 643 11.09 24.20 3.05
CA GLU A 643 10.16 24.19 4.19
C GLU A 643 10.46 22.97 5.07
N GLU A 644 10.80 23.21 6.33
CA GLU A 644 11.15 22.15 7.26
C GLU A 644 9.92 21.57 7.95
N TYR A 645 9.82 20.27 7.91
CA TYR A 645 8.83 19.49 8.63
C TYR A 645 9.53 18.62 9.66
N LYS A 646 9.37 19.00 10.93
CA LYS A 646 9.96 18.25 12.04
C LYS A 646 9.07 17.06 12.40
N TYR A 647 9.66 15.88 12.43
CA TYR A 647 9.01 14.62 12.83
C TYR A 647 9.20 14.42 14.34
N SER A 648 8.76 15.43 15.10
CA SER A 648 9.00 15.52 16.54
C SER A 648 8.20 14.52 17.39
N GLU A 649 7.22 13.87 16.80
CA GLU A 649 6.49 12.75 17.41
C GLU A 649 7.37 11.51 17.59
N GLY A 650 8.49 11.40 16.88
CA GLY A 650 9.41 10.27 16.97
C GLY A 650 8.72 8.95 16.63
N LEU A 651 8.82 7.95 17.51
CA LEU A 651 8.23 6.63 17.31
C LEU A 651 6.71 6.60 17.44
N PHE A 652 6.09 7.69 17.88
CA PHE A 652 4.69 7.72 18.31
C PHE A 652 3.76 8.21 17.19
N ILE A 653 3.46 7.35 16.24
CA ILE A 653 2.49 7.57 15.15
C ILE A 653 1.29 6.63 15.36
N GLY A 654 0.12 7.02 14.86
CA GLY A 654 -1.09 6.21 14.91
C GLY A 654 -1.46 5.84 16.36
N GLN A 655 -1.86 4.60 16.61
CA GLN A 655 -2.28 4.14 17.93
C GLN A 655 -1.22 4.42 19.03
N ARG A 656 0.07 4.38 18.70
CA ARG A 656 1.14 4.63 19.67
C ARG A 656 1.13 6.05 20.23
N TRP A 657 0.69 7.03 19.43
CA TRP A 657 0.48 8.40 19.89
C TRP A 657 -0.72 8.51 20.85
N PHE A 658 -1.83 7.91 20.49
CA PHE A 658 -3.04 7.91 21.31
C PHE A 658 -2.81 7.23 22.66
N ASP A 659 -2.07 6.12 22.67
CA ASP A 659 -1.64 5.43 23.88
C ASP A 659 -0.73 6.32 24.75
N LEU A 660 0.28 6.98 24.15
CA LEU A 660 1.19 7.89 24.86
C LEU A 660 0.45 9.06 25.50
N LYS A 661 -0.45 9.68 24.76
CA LYS A 661 -1.23 10.84 25.22
C LYS A 661 -2.44 10.48 26.05
N ARG A 662 -2.78 9.18 26.17
CA ARG A 662 -3.99 8.68 26.83
C ARG A 662 -5.27 9.29 26.26
N ILE A 663 -5.28 9.52 24.93
CA ILE A 663 -6.44 10.01 24.20
C ILE A 663 -7.28 8.80 23.77
N LYS A 664 -8.59 8.81 24.10
CA LYS A 664 -9.51 7.79 23.56
C LYS A 664 -9.97 8.22 22.18
N PRO A 665 -9.59 7.50 21.10
CA PRO A 665 -10.06 7.85 19.76
C PRO A 665 -11.54 7.51 19.58
N ILE A 666 -12.14 7.98 18.49
CA ILE A 666 -13.50 7.60 18.10
C ILE A 666 -13.54 6.11 17.78
N PHE A 667 -12.56 5.64 16.98
CA PHE A 667 -12.32 4.21 16.70
C PHE A 667 -10.82 3.91 16.74
N ASN A 668 -10.45 2.86 17.44
CA ASN A 668 -9.07 2.42 17.56
C ASN A 668 -8.56 1.78 16.25
N PHE A 669 -7.24 1.68 16.07
CA PHE A 669 -6.62 0.83 15.07
C PHE A 669 -7.15 -0.61 15.20
N GLY A 670 -7.50 -1.23 14.08
CA GLY A 670 -8.07 -2.58 14.06
C GLY A 670 -9.56 -2.64 14.38
N TYR A 671 -10.26 -1.52 14.64
CA TYR A 671 -11.69 -1.56 14.93
C TYR A 671 -12.52 -1.98 13.72
N GLY A 672 -13.50 -2.86 13.95
CA GLY A 672 -14.47 -3.30 12.97
C GLY A 672 -15.49 -4.25 13.61
N LEU A 673 -16.77 -4.08 13.27
CA LEU A 673 -17.89 -4.90 13.76
C LEU A 673 -18.23 -6.01 12.75
N SER A 674 -18.97 -7.00 13.25
CA SER A 674 -19.49 -8.13 12.48
C SER A 674 -20.98 -8.33 12.78
N TYR A 675 -21.71 -9.00 11.90
CA TYR A 675 -23.09 -9.46 12.16
C TYR A 675 -23.15 -10.66 13.10
N THR A 676 -21.99 -11.19 13.50
CA THR A 676 -21.87 -12.24 14.49
C THR A 676 -20.94 -11.80 15.63
N LYS A 677 -20.93 -12.57 16.73
CA LYS A 677 -20.11 -12.25 17.89
C LYS A 677 -18.94 -13.22 17.98
N PHE A 678 -17.72 -12.70 17.98
CA PHE A 678 -16.51 -13.47 18.24
C PHE A 678 -15.99 -13.26 19.66
N THR A 679 -15.50 -14.34 20.25
CA THR A 679 -14.82 -14.33 21.56
C THR A 679 -13.44 -14.96 21.42
N PHE A 680 -12.43 -14.36 22.02
CA PHE A 680 -11.06 -14.87 22.06
C PHE A 680 -10.77 -15.49 23.40
N LYS A 681 -10.15 -16.68 23.41
CA LYS A 681 -9.76 -17.43 24.62
C LYS A 681 -8.40 -18.10 24.42
N ASN A 682 -7.85 -18.63 25.51
CA ASN A 682 -6.67 -19.52 25.49
C ASN A 682 -5.46 -18.91 24.75
N LEU A 683 -5.12 -17.64 25.06
CA LEU A 683 -3.89 -17.03 24.56
C LEU A 683 -2.68 -17.79 25.14
N ASN A 684 -1.89 -18.38 24.24
CA ASN A 684 -0.61 -18.98 24.56
C ASN A 684 0.48 -18.40 23.66
N ALA A 685 1.64 -18.13 24.21
CA ALA A 685 2.77 -17.58 23.49
C ALA A 685 4.07 -18.21 23.94
N GLU A 686 4.91 -18.61 22.96
CA GLU A 686 6.20 -19.27 23.20
C GLU A 686 7.29 -18.54 22.44
N MET A 687 8.30 -18.05 23.16
CA MET A 687 9.47 -17.39 22.59
C MET A 687 10.52 -18.43 22.24
N LYS A 688 10.97 -18.44 20.98
CA LYS A 688 12.06 -19.27 20.47
C LYS A 688 13.14 -18.41 19.82
N GLU A 689 14.26 -19.00 19.55
CA GLU A 689 15.35 -18.33 18.84
C GLU A 689 14.89 -17.78 17.47
N SER A 690 14.04 -18.53 16.75
CA SER A 690 13.49 -18.13 15.44
C SER A 690 12.42 -17.04 15.47
N GLY A 691 11.83 -16.75 16.65
CA GLY A 691 10.73 -15.79 16.78
C GLY A 691 9.73 -16.16 17.87
N LEU A 692 8.59 -15.48 17.90
CA LEU A 692 7.50 -15.67 18.85
C LEU A 692 6.33 -16.38 18.18
N PHE A 693 5.93 -17.52 18.74
CA PHE A 693 4.76 -18.29 18.33
C PHE A 693 3.59 -17.95 19.24
N VAL A 694 2.48 -17.54 18.68
CA VAL A 694 1.27 -17.14 19.40
C VAL A 694 0.09 -17.95 18.90
N ASN A 695 -0.68 -18.52 19.85
CA ASN A 695 -1.91 -19.23 19.57
C ASN A 695 -3.07 -18.58 20.31
N VAL A 696 -4.19 -18.38 19.62
CA VAL A 696 -5.43 -17.82 20.20
C VAL A 696 -6.61 -18.62 19.71
N THR A 697 -7.48 -19.06 20.61
CA THR A 697 -8.75 -19.69 20.23
C THR A 697 -9.78 -18.63 19.90
N VAL A 698 -10.33 -18.66 18.69
CA VAL A 698 -11.40 -17.78 18.21
C VAL A 698 -12.70 -18.59 18.18
N ILE A 699 -13.73 -18.12 18.87
CA ILE A 699 -15.04 -18.76 18.97
C ILE A 699 -16.07 -17.86 18.33
N ASN A 700 -16.91 -18.40 17.45
CA ASN A 700 -18.08 -17.69 16.93
C ASN A 700 -19.31 -18.05 17.79
N GLU A 701 -19.66 -17.15 18.73
CA GLU A 701 -20.79 -17.31 19.64
C GLU A 701 -22.14 -16.86 19.02
N GLY A 702 -22.13 -16.33 17.81
CA GLY A 702 -23.33 -15.81 17.15
C GLY A 702 -23.95 -16.79 16.17
N ASN A 703 -24.91 -16.31 15.39
CA ASN A 703 -25.78 -17.13 14.53
C ASN A 703 -25.40 -17.10 13.05
N VAL A 704 -24.34 -16.40 12.68
CA VAL A 704 -23.90 -16.19 11.29
C VAL A 704 -22.44 -16.60 11.16
N ASP A 705 -22.10 -17.31 10.09
CA ASP A 705 -20.71 -17.61 9.73
C ASP A 705 -19.96 -16.31 9.46
N GLY A 706 -18.67 -16.25 9.80
CA GLY A 706 -17.90 -15.05 9.55
C GLY A 706 -16.41 -15.19 9.74
N SER A 707 -15.69 -14.14 9.33
CA SER A 707 -14.25 -14.04 9.55
C SER A 707 -13.96 -13.03 10.66
N SER A 708 -13.01 -13.39 11.51
CA SER A 708 -12.48 -12.55 12.58
C SER A 708 -10.99 -12.28 12.36
N VAL A 709 -10.54 -11.10 12.73
CA VAL A 709 -9.12 -10.72 12.74
C VAL A 709 -8.60 -10.76 14.16
N VAL A 710 -7.55 -11.55 14.40
CA VAL A 710 -6.81 -11.55 15.66
C VAL A 710 -5.62 -10.60 15.50
N LEU A 711 -5.51 -9.60 16.37
CA LEU A 711 -4.39 -8.66 16.43
C LEU A 711 -3.52 -8.96 17.63
N ILE A 712 -2.20 -8.95 17.42
CA ILE A 712 -1.20 -9.14 18.47
C ILE A 712 -0.40 -7.86 18.68
N PHE A 713 -0.39 -7.40 19.93
CA PHE A 713 0.43 -6.29 20.39
C PHE A 713 1.46 -6.79 21.41
N LEU A 714 2.63 -6.18 21.41
CA LEU A 714 3.71 -6.54 22.32
C LEU A 714 4.16 -5.31 23.13
N THR A 715 4.41 -5.49 24.43
CA THR A 715 5.32 -4.61 25.15
C THR A 715 6.74 -5.18 25.04
N PHE A 716 7.70 -4.33 24.91
CA PHE A 716 9.12 -4.71 24.95
C PHE A 716 9.67 -4.68 26.40
N PRO A 717 10.78 -5.37 26.69
CA PRO A 717 11.42 -5.29 28.00
C PRO A 717 11.73 -3.86 28.42
N ASN A 718 11.56 -3.54 29.71
CA ASN A 718 11.64 -2.16 30.25
C ASN A 718 12.97 -1.43 30.01
N TYR A 719 14.07 -2.15 29.75
CA TYR A 719 15.34 -1.52 29.42
C TYR A 719 15.42 -0.94 28.01
N VAL A 720 14.45 -1.26 27.14
CA VAL A 720 14.32 -0.61 25.82
C VAL A 720 13.69 0.75 26.02
N SER A 721 14.54 1.77 26.24
CA SER A 721 14.12 3.12 26.60
C SER A 721 13.41 3.84 25.45
N ASN A 722 12.56 4.81 25.78
CA ASN A 722 11.82 5.64 24.82
C ASN A 722 11.11 4.82 23.73
N PHE A 723 10.45 3.74 24.12
CA PHE A 723 9.71 2.87 23.22
C PHE A 723 8.20 2.98 23.51
N PRO A 724 7.33 2.78 22.51
CA PRO A 724 5.89 2.80 22.74
C PRO A 724 5.46 1.75 23.76
N ILE A 725 4.45 2.07 24.57
CA ILE A 725 3.91 1.19 25.63
C ILE A 725 3.59 -0.20 25.06
N ARG A 726 3.05 -0.22 23.84
CA ARG A 726 2.80 -1.43 23.06
C ARG A 726 2.91 -1.15 21.59
N VAL A 727 3.28 -2.16 20.82
CA VAL A 727 3.43 -2.08 19.36
C VAL A 727 2.71 -3.24 18.69
N PHE A 728 2.07 -2.96 17.59
CA PHE A 728 1.43 -3.98 16.74
C PHE A 728 2.50 -4.83 16.04
N LYS A 729 2.42 -6.16 16.17
CA LYS A 729 3.46 -7.08 15.66
C LYS A 729 2.93 -8.37 15.06
N GLY A 730 1.62 -8.61 15.12
CA GLY A 730 1.06 -9.84 14.55
C GLY A 730 -0.42 -9.69 14.22
N PHE A 731 -0.85 -10.37 13.16
CA PHE A 731 -2.27 -10.53 12.85
C PHE A 731 -2.53 -11.76 12.01
N GLU A 732 -3.75 -12.28 12.12
CA GLU A 732 -4.27 -13.32 11.23
C GLU A 732 -5.78 -13.21 11.12
N LYS A 733 -6.31 -13.44 9.91
CA LYS A 733 -7.75 -13.50 9.65
C LYS A 733 -8.19 -14.96 9.55
N VAL A 734 -9.15 -15.35 10.36
CA VAL A 734 -9.67 -16.72 10.40
C VAL A 734 -11.18 -16.74 10.14
N PHE A 735 -11.63 -17.69 9.34
CA PHE A 735 -13.05 -17.96 9.12
C PHE A 735 -13.54 -18.96 10.16
N VAL A 736 -14.65 -18.65 10.85
CA VAL A 736 -15.23 -19.49 11.90
C VAL A 736 -16.73 -19.62 11.65
N LYS A 737 -17.22 -20.84 11.48
CA LYS A 737 -18.64 -21.08 11.35
C LYS A 737 -19.35 -20.79 12.66
N LYS A 738 -20.65 -20.49 12.55
CA LYS A 738 -21.51 -20.26 13.73
C LYS A 738 -21.43 -21.45 14.71
N GLY A 739 -21.23 -21.15 15.98
CA GLY A 739 -21.10 -22.15 17.05
C GLY A 739 -19.79 -22.93 17.07
N GLU A 740 -18.88 -22.71 16.11
CA GLU A 740 -17.57 -23.38 16.04
C GLU A 740 -16.46 -22.53 16.66
N SER A 741 -15.30 -23.16 16.87
CA SER A 741 -14.06 -22.51 17.26
C SER A 741 -12.89 -22.95 16.40
N VAL A 742 -11.91 -22.06 16.22
CA VAL A 742 -10.67 -22.31 15.47
C VAL A 742 -9.48 -21.78 16.28
N ILE A 743 -8.37 -22.52 16.28
CA ILE A 743 -7.11 -22.01 16.82
C ILE A 743 -6.41 -21.20 15.74
N CYS A 744 -6.19 -19.94 16.04
CA CYS A 744 -5.44 -19.01 15.22
C CYS A 744 -3.96 -19.07 15.58
N HIS A 745 -3.09 -19.38 14.61
CA HIS A 745 -1.64 -19.45 14.76
C HIS A 745 -0.98 -18.24 14.15
N ILE A 746 -0.19 -17.51 14.93
CA ILE A 746 0.53 -16.31 14.49
C ILE A 746 2.00 -16.46 14.82
N PHE A 747 2.85 -16.29 13.81
CA PHE A 747 4.29 -16.26 13.97
C PHE A 747 4.81 -14.85 13.79
N ILE A 748 5.61 -14.38 14.73
CA ILE A 748 6.28 -13.07 14.71
C ILE A 748 7.78 -13.33 14.61
N ASP A 749 8.36 -12.96 13.49
CA ASP A 749 9.76 -13.24 13.17
C ASP A 749 10.74 -12.40 14.01
N ASP A 750 12.00 -12.78 13.98
CA ASP A 750 13.09 -12.15 14.71
C ASP A 750 13.24 -10.64 14.40
N PHE A 751 13.13 -10.24 13.11
CA PHE A 751 13.21 -8.84 12.73
C PHE A 751 12.03 -8.03 13.29
N SER A 752 10.84 -8.59 13.35
CA SER A 752 9.65 -7.94 13.94
C SER A 752 9.78 -7.76 15.45
N LEU A 753 10.54 -8.63 16.12
CA LEU A 753 10.88 -8.56 17.56
C LEU A 753 12.07 -7.65 17.87
N SER A 754 12.67 -7.03 16.86
CA SER A 754 13.82 -6.16 17.02
C SER A 754 13.42 -4.68 17.07
N TYR A 755 14.22 -3.88 17.79
CA TYR A 755 14.18 -2.41 17.77
C TYR A 755 15.51 -1.87 17.24
N TYR A 756 15.51 -0.65 16.69
CA TYR A 756 16.74 -0.03 16.22
C TYR A 756 17.50 0.63 17.37
N SER A 757 18.73 0.21 17.60
CA SER A 757 19.65 0.83 18.54
C SER A 757 20.58 1.80 17.80
N VAL A 758 20.53 3.08 18.17
CA VAL A 758 21.44 4.10 17.61
C VAL A 758 22.89 3.83 18.01
N GLU A 759 23.11 3.29 19.23
CA GLU A 759 24.44 2.96 19.75
C GLU A 759 25.11 1.83 18.96
N VAL A 760 24.35 0.76 18.66
CA VAL A 760 24.81 -0.40 17.87
C VAL A 760 24.76 -0.07 16.36
N ASN A 761 24.01 0.96 15.99
CA ASN A 761 23.71 1.33 14.61
C ASN A 761 23.07 0.18 13.81
N ASP A 762 22.21 -0.62 14.47
CA ASP A 762 21.50 -1.74 13.83
C ASP A 762 20.24 -2.15 14.61
N PHE A 763 19.44 -3.04 14.00
CA PHE A 763 18.32 -3.67 14.67
C PHE A 763 18.80 -4.71 15.68
N VAL A 764 18.33 -4.58 16.91
CA VAL A 764 18.70 -5.43 18.04
C VAL A 764 17.45 -6.13 18.58
N ARG A 765 17.46 -7.44 18.62
CA ARG A 765 16.46 -8.22 19.32
C ARG A 765 16.82 -8.28 20.82
N PRO A 766 15.88 -7.96 21.73
CA PRO A 766 16.07 -8.20 23.15
C PRO A 766 16.32 -9.67 23.44
N LYS A 767 17.48 -10.01 24.01
CA LYS A 767 17.88 -11.39 24.37
C LYS A 767 17.53 -11.74 25.81
N LYS A 768 17.18 -10.76 26.65
CA LYS A 768 16.80 -10.91 28.05
C LYS A 768 15.58 -10.06 28.36
N GLY A 769 14.85 -10.45 29.40
CA GLY A 769 13.72 -9.68 29.90
C GLY A 769 12.36 -10.25 29.49
N GLU A 770 11.31 -9.54 29.86
CA GLU A 770 9.93 -10.01 29.71
C GLU A 770 9.21 -9.18 28.64
N PHE A 771 8.60 -9.85 27.69
CA PHE A 771 7.59 -9.31 26.79
C PHE A 771 6.20 -9.59 27.36
N VAL A 772 5.27 -8.65 27.17
CA VAL A 772 3.86 -8.96 27.38
C VAL A 772 3.17 -9.00 26.02
N VAL A 773 2.54 -10.13 25.73
CA VAL A 773 1.79 -10.38 24.50
C VAL A 773 0.32 -10.12 24.78
N PHE A 774 -0.31 -9.23 24.00
CA PHE A 774 -1.74 -8.97 24.05
C PHE A 774 -2.41 -9.48 22.80
N ALA A 775 -3.62 -10.05 22.92
CA ALA A 775 -4.44 -10.45 21.81
C ALA A 775 -5.84 -9.87 21.90
N GLY A 776 -6.36 -9.38 20.76
CA GLY A 776 -7.72 -8.81 20.69
C GLY A 776 -8.16 -8.55 19.26
N SER A 777 -9.36 -7.98 19.10
CA SER A 777 -9.96 -7.61 17.81
C SER A 777 -9.61 -6.19 17.36
N SER A 778 -9.18 -5.34 18.28
CA SER A 778 -8.71 -3.97 18.01
C SER A 778 -7.66 -3.55 19.03
N ALA A 779 -7.07 -2.39 18.83
CA ALA A 779 -6.13 -1.78 19.78
C ALA A 779 -6.83 -1.15 21.00
N GLY A 780 -8.14 -1.14 21.07
CA GLY A 780 -8.88 -0.69 22.26
C GLY A 780 -8.55 -1.52 23.50
N ILE A 781 -8.38 -0.88 24.65
CA ILE A 781 -8.09 -1.59 25.91
C ILE A 781 -9.22 -2.58 26.23
N GLU A 782 -10.44 -2.19 25.93
CA GLU A 782 -11.63 -3.04 26.06
C GLU A 782 -11.63 -4.27 25.15
N ASP A 783 -10.88 -4.25 24.06
CA ASP A 783 -10.78 -5.33 23.08
C ASP A 783 -9.53 -6.21 23.26
N LEU A 784 -8.48 -5.69 23.95
CA LEU A 784 -7.25 -6.42 24.28
C LEU A 784 -7.36 -7.13 25.63
N LYS A 785 -8.32 -8.03 25.76
CA LYS A 785 -8.64 -8.70 27.04
C LYS A 785 -7.69 -9.82 27.42
N LEU A 786 -6.97 -10.36 26.46
CA LEU A 786 -6.04 -11.47 26.69
C LEU A 786 -4.61 -10.96 26.76
N SER A 787 -3.87 -11.40 27.78
CA SER A 787 -2.45 -11.12 27.88
C SER A 787 -1.69 -12.29 28.49
N VAL A 788 -0.44 -12.46 28.06
CA VAL A 788 0.50 -13.44 28.62
C VAL A 788 1.91 -12.88 28.61
N LYS A 789 2.66 -13.21 29.66
CA LYS A 789 4.07 -12.82 29.81
C LYS A 789 4.96 -13.89 29.21
N VAL A 790 5.96 -13.48 28.47
CA VAL A 790 6.93 -14.37 27.81
C VAL A 790 8.34 -13.88 28.05
N LYS A 791 9.19 -14.73 28.58
CA LYS A 791 10.60 -14.41 28.80
C LYS A 791 11.41 -14.62 27.52
N ALA A 792 12.30 -13.71 27.25
CA ALA A 792 13.41 -13.90 26.32
C ALA A 792 14.65 -14.25 27.16
N ASP A 793 15.14 -15.45 27.04
CA ASP A 793 16.36 -15.95 27.70
C ASP A 793 17.13 -16.79 26.66
N PHE A 794 18.05 -16.11 25.88
CA PHE A 794 18.86 -16.73 24.82
C PHE A 794 20.34 -16.42 24.97
#